data_728f7ddc6ee502195dd2ab773f5d73f5
#
_entry.id   728f7ddc6ee502195dd2ab773f5d73f5
#
_cell.length_a   1.000
_cell.length_b   1.000
_cell.length_c   1.000
_cell.angle_alpha   90.00
_cell.angle_beta   90.00
_cell.angle_gamma   90.00
#
_symmetry.space_group_name_H-M   'P 1'
#
loop_
_entity.id
_entity.type
_entity.pdbx_description
1 polymer ?
#
loop_
_entity_poly.entity_id
_entity_poly.type
_entity_poly.pdbx_seq_one_letter_code
_entity_poly.pdbx_strand_id
1 'polypeptide(L)'
;MAVHTNATAGAALGNELRAGTVAQVGSTKRIQALNGMLHANRPNVDITRARAYTKIYKQTEGMPSLMRRYKASAEVYRTLSDNVYDHEQLVGWPTQKIRGANFAIELHAHWLAEDLPNLRERTYDPFDITDEDYRELEEELLPYWKDKTMAVQWGHYVSQREWNRGQFGGVSDVSNYLCANGSHFIPAWTDVIQHGFVKYYEKAQRLLEALDPNDPESIDKRIFYTGILEVLEAIRDWGERLSAACARRAREEKDPVRKQELENMAAMMKRVPWGPATSFHDACETAWAVCFFLFVEGAGPSITWGRFDQYMYPYYKEDIEKGILTPEKAMELIEELYVRVTSNVWFQSTQMAYIFGGYYRYPHLDVGGLDENGRDASNELSYLCVRAMRYAKTTSPAVSLLLHQKTPDSLLYEACELAAEGMGHPSFFNCEGLYSMLEHRAGGLEGYSHYTRKDILKFGSPIGCVEPGAEGLQYGHTDSGIINVAGAALMAVTNGVMPEESDNMFAGKLLTFESGAPGSFQTFEAFYDAVKAQIKYAIDEAHANLLICEKLLAEQFNLPTFTVLLEGALEKGKDATAGGAKVNVGPTMNMCGFGTMVDSVAAIKKVVFEDRAATLEEVCAACMQNFVGYEDLRTKLQAAPKYGNDDDFADAIAADLWKWFSTCTMRLKMYRGHYCDAAVQMVQSNVGYGAMTGATPNGRLAGMPLSDTMSATQQADTHGPTAAARSYGKLDFPAYTNGTLLNMWISQSELIEQS
;
A
#
# COMPACT_ATOMS: atom_id res chain seq x y z
N MET A 1 9.07 -33.58 -9.35
CA MET A 1 10.01 -33.37 -10.46
C MET A 1 11.35 -32.99 -9.86
N ALA A 2 12.40 -33.71 -10.19
CA ALA A 2 13.72 -33.48 -9.61
C ALA A 2 14.29 -32.13 -10.06
N VAL A 3 14.61 -31.28 -9.11
CA VAL A 3 15.30 -30.01 -9.34
C VAL A 3 16.74 -30.34 -9.72
N HIS A 4 17.10 -30.14 -10.98
CA HIS A 4 18.49 -30.22 -11.42
C HIS A 4 19.17 -28.89 -11.11
N THR A 5 20.09 -28.94 -10.17
CA THR A 5 20.95 -27.87 -9.71
C THR A 5 21.93 -27.42 -10.80
N ASN A 6 21.81 -26.17 -11.27
CA ASN A 6 22.93 -25.46 -11.88
C ASN A 6 23.68 -24.67 -10.79
N ALA A 7 24.42 -25.41 -9.98
CA ALA A 7 24.94 -24.97 -8.68
C ALA A 7 26.30 -24.25 -8.72
N THR A 8 26.86 -23.84 -9.88
CA THR A 8 28.30 -23.53 -9.90
C THR A 8 28.69 -22.06 -9.93
N ALA A 9 27.84 -21.15 -10.39
CA ALA A 9 28.18 -19.72 -10.40
C ALA A 9 27.56 -18.95 -9.21
N GLY A 10 26.29 -19.22 -8.87
CA GLY A 10 25.61 -18.58 -7.72
C GLY A 10 26.16 -19.08 -6.37
N ALA A 11 26.55 -20.36 -6.28
CA ALA A 11 27.17 -20.90 -5.07
C ALA A 11 28.54 -20.30 -4.78
N ALA A 12 29.31 -19.90 -5.79
CA ALA A 12 30.60 -19.24 -5.60
C ALA A 12 30.42 -17.84 -4.99
N LEU A 13 29.48 -17.03 -5.51
CA LEU A 13 29.19 -15.68 -4.99
C LEU A 13 28.60 -15.74 -3.56
N GLY A 14 27.68 -16.66 -3.32
CA GLY A 14 27.08 -16.86 -2.00
C GLY A 14 28.04 -17.36 -0.97
N ASN A 15 28.98 -18.26 -1.35
CA ASN A 15 30.02 -18.77 -0.45
C ASN A 15 31.11 -17.72 -0.18
N GLU A 16 31.44 -16.86 -1.13
CA GLU A 16 32.36 -15.73 -0.91
C GLU A 16 31.75 -14.69 0.00
N LEU A 17 30.46 -14.39 -0.15
CA LEU A 17 29.70 -13.51 0.75
C LEU A 17 29.44 -14.14 2.13
N ARG A 18 29.21 -15.45 2.21
CA ARG A 18 29.16 -16.18 3.49
C ARG A 18 30.52 -16.28 4.19
N ALA A 19 31.59 -16.42 3.42
CA ALA A 19 32.91 -16.81 3.98
C ALA A 19 33.85 -15.66 4.30
N GLY A 20 33.55 -14.39 3.90
CA GLY A 20 34.71 -13.54 4.01
C GLY A 20 34.58 -12.04 4.09
N THR A 21 33.46 -11.37 3.74
CA THR A 21 33.55 -9.93 3.63
C THR A 21 32.52 -9.13 4.44
N VAL A 22 31.41 -9.70 4.82
CA VAL A 22 30.49 -9.08 5.80
C VAL A 22 30.38 -10.07 6.97
N ALA A 23 31.47 -10.22 7.72
CA ALA A 23 31.46 -10.95 8.97
C ALA A 23 30.34 -10.35 9.86
N GLN A 24 29.45 -11.21 10.39
CA GLN A 24 28.50 -10.99 11.47
C GLN A 24 28.62 -9.61 12.17
N VAL A 25 28.37 -8.52 11.44
CA VAL A 25 28.35 -7.18 12.01
C VAL A 25 26.90 -6.92 12.35
N GLY A 26 26.54 -7.09 13.61
CA GLY A 26 25.31 -6.54 14.14
C GLY A 26 25.27 -5.02 13.88
N SER A 27 24.12 -4.39 13.97
CA SER A 27 23.97 -2.94 13.79
C SER A 27 25.04 -2.16 14.51
N THR A 28 25.62 -1.19 13.82
CA THR A 28 26.68 -0.34 14.38
C THR A 28 26.17 0.49 15.57
N LYS A 29 27.07 1.04 16.38
CA LYS A 29 26.71 1.95 17.46
C LYS A 29 25.91 3.17 16.94
N ARG A 30 26.18 3.60 15.72
CA ARG A 30 25.45 4.68 15.05
C ARG A 30 23.99 4.29 14.85
N ILE A 31 23.73 3.15 14.26
CA ILE A 31 22.37 2.66 14.01
C ILE A 31 21.63 2.39 15.32
N GLN A 32 22.32 1.81 16.31
CA GLN A 32 21.75 1.63 17.66
C GLN A 32 21.35 2.96 18.29
N ALA A 33 22.14 4.02 18.12
CA ALA A 33 21.82 5.35 18.62
C ALA A 33 20.62 5.97 17.90
N LEU A 34 20.55 5.83 16.56
CA LEU A 34 19.41 6.31 15.76
C LEU A 34 18.12 5.56 16.11
N ASN A 35 18.17 4.24 16.27
CA ASN A 35 17.05 3.45 16.77
C ASN A 35 16.65 3.85 18.19
N GLY A 36 17.62 4.08 19.06
CA GLY A 36 17.38 4.59 20.41
C GLY A 36 16.66 5.94 20.41
N MET A 37 17.08 6.85 19.54
CA MET A 37 16.42 8.14 19.36
C MET A 37 14.97 7.97 18.88
N LEU A 38 14.74 7.07 17.92
CA LEU A 38 13.40 6.77 17.44
C LEU A 38 12.48 6.24 18.56
N HIS A 39 12.93 5.25 19.30
CA HIS A 39 12.13 4.61 20.34
C HIS A 39 11.96 5.46 21.63
N ALA A 40 12.86 6.40 21.89
CA ALA A 40 12.74 7.35 23.00
C ALA A 40 11.62 8.38 22.78
N ASN A 41 11.14 8.55 21.54
CA ASN A 41 10.10 9.51 21.18
C ASN A 41 8.78 8.76 20.88
N ARG A 42 7.72 9.12 21.60
CA ARG A 42 6.37 8.65 21.26
C ARG A 42 5.92 9.30 19.95
N PRO A 43 5.08 8.60 19.15
CA PRO A 43 4.44 9.22 18.00
C PRO A 43 3.68 10.47 18.43
N ASN A 44 3.84 11.55 17.69
CA ASN A 44 3.22 12.82 18.02
C ASN A 44 2.70 13.53 16.76
N VAL A 45 1.71 14.38 16.93
CA VAL A 45 1.13 15.14 15.81
C VAL A 45 2.04 16.31 15.45
N ASP A 46 2.29 16.48 14.15
CA ASP A 46 2.99 17.64 13.59
C ASP A 46 2.03 18.39 12.65
N ILE A 47 1.65 19.60 13.04
CA ILE A 47 0.67 20.41 12.30
C ILE A 47 1.30 21.34 11.27
N THR A 48 2.61 21.29 11.05
CA THR A 48 3.33 22.18 10.12
C THR A 48 2.75 22.14 8.71
N ARG A 49 2.46 20.94 8.20
CA ARG A 49 1.82 20.77 6.89
C ARG A 49 0.40 21.36 6.86
N ALA A 50 -0.37 21.12 7.89
CA ALA A 50 -1.75 21.63 7.99
C ALA A 50 -1.77 23.17 8.03
N ARG A 51 -0.83 23.80 8.76
CA ARG A 51 -0.63 25.27 8.76
C ARG A 51 -0.31 25.79 7.36
N ALA A 52 0.67 25.19 6.68
CA ALA A 52 1.11 25.61 5.34
C ALA A 52 -0.06 25.53 4.33
N TYR A 53 -0.78 24.42 4.32
CA TYR A 53 -1.96 24.25 3.47
C TYR A 53 -3.04 25.28 3.77
N THR A 54 -3.39 25.47 5.03
CA THR A 54 -4.43 26.43 5.44
C THR A 54 -4.05 27.86 5.05
N LYS A 55 -2.79 28.26 5.29
CA LYS A 55 -2.26 29.57 4.90
C LYS A 55 -2.47 29.82 3.41
N ILE A 56 -1.99 28.90 2.56
CA ILE A 56 -2.05 29.09 1.10
C ILE A 56 -3.49 29.04 0.60
N TYR A 57 -4.31 28.13 1.11
CA TYR A 57 -5.71 28.06 0.68
C TYR A 57 -6.52 29.30 1.04
N LYS A 58 -6.25 29.94 2.19
CA LYS A 58 -6.83 31.26 2.54
C LYS A 58 -6.33 32.38 1.60
N GLN A 59 -5.05 32.35 1.21
CA GLN A 59 -4.45 33.39 0.35
C GLN A 59 -4.81 33.27 -1.13
N THR A 60 -5.19 32.07 -1.57
CA THR A 60 -5.43 31.75 -2.98
C THR A 60 -6.91 31.49 -3.26
N GLU A 61 -7.81 31.98 -2.44
CA GLU A 61 -9.23 31.82 -2.65
C GLU A 61 -9.65 32.40 -4.01
N GLY A 62 -10.44 31.64 -4.79
CA GLY A 62 -10.84 31.99 -6.16
C GLY A 62 -9.83 31.64 -7.27
N MET A 63 -8.62 31.19 -6.94
CA MET A 63 -7.69 30.64 -7.95
C MET A 63 -8.11 29.23 -8.40
N PRO A 64 -7.66 28.79 -9.61
CA PRO A 64 -7.86 27.41 -10.06
C PRO A 64 -7.37 26.38 -9.01
N SER A 65 -8.15 25.32 -8.80
CA SER A 65 -7.88 24.31 -7.77
C SER A 65 -6.48 23.69 -7.89
N LEU A 66 -6.07 23.33 -9.10
CA LEU A 66 -4.74 22.78 -9.40
C LEU A 66 -3.63 23.73 -8.91
N MET A 67 -3.75 25.04 -9.21
CA MET A 67 -2.74 26.05 -8.80
C MET A 67 -2.67 26.17 -7.27
N ARG A 68 -3.83 26.20 -6.59
CA ARG A 68 -3.89 26.26 -5.12
C ARG A 68 -3.19 25.07 -4.50
N ARG A 69 -3.46 23.89 -5.04
CA ARG A 69 -2.88 22.63 -4.57
C ARG A 69 -1.36 22.63 -4.71
N TYR A 70 -0.85 23.00 -5.88
CA TYR A 70 0.59 23.03 -6.16
C TYR A 70 1.32 24.08 -5.31
N LYS A 71 0.75 25.28 -5.15
CA LYS A 71 1.28 26.30 -4.24
C LYS A 71 1.33 25.82 -2.79
N ALA A 72 0.31 25.11 -2.33
CA ALA A 72 0.30 24.56 -0.99
C ALA A 72 1.38 23.49 -0.79
N SER A 73 1.58 22.59 -1.76
CA SER A 73 2.69 21.61 -1.73
C SER A 73 4.06 22.29 -1.72
N ALA A 74 4.26 23.32 -2.53
CA ALA A 74 5.50 24.11 -2.52
C ALA A 74 5.76 24.78 -1.17
N GLU A 75 4.74 25.38 -0.55
CA GLU A 75 4.86 25.99 0.77
C GLU A 75 5.22 24.96 1.84
N VAL A 76 4.63 23.75 1.77
CA VAL A 76 5.01 22.67 2.70
C VAL A 76 6.50 22.37 2.62
N TYR A 77 7.06 22.21 1.41
CA TYR A 77 8.49 21.91 1.24
C TYR A 77 9.38 23.05 1.77
N ARG A 78 8.95 24.31 1.64
CA ARG A 78 9.65 25.46 2.22
C ARG A 78 9.60 25.49 3.75
N THR A 79 8.63 24.82 4.37
CA THR A 79 8.44 24.78 5.84
C THR A 79 8.91 23.49 6.50
N LEU A 80 9.39 22.50 5.73
CA LEU A 80 9.96 21.27 6.28
C LEU A 80 11.13 21.56 7.20
N SER A 81 11.37 20.66 8.15
CA SER A 81 12.44 20.76 9.14
C SER A 81 13.83 20.90 8.50
N ASP A 82 14.65 21.74 9.05
CA ASP A 82 16.09 21.83 8.76
C ASP A 82 16.95 21.33 9.94
N ASN A 83 16.38 20.52 10.84
CA ASN A 83 17.08 19.88 11.92
C ASN A 83 18.09 18.86 11.37
N VAL A 84 19.28 18.85 11.98
CA VAL A 84 20.34 17.87 11.75
C VAL A 84 20.70 17.27 13.10
N TYR A 85 20.37 16.01 13.32
CA TYR A 85 20.62 15.33 14.60
C TYR A 85 21.99 14.64 14.64
N ASP A 86 22.38 14.22 15.83
CA ASP A 86 23.60 13.45 16.01
C ASP A 86 23.46 12.05 15.36
N HIS A 87 24.59 11.50 14.93
CA HIS A 87 24.69 10.19 14.28
C HIS A 87 24.11 10.06 12.87
N GLU A 88 23.39 11.03 12.35
CA GLU A 88 22.81 10.99 10.99
C GLU A 88 23.87 11.05 9.89
N GLN A 89 23.65 10.35 8.81
CA GLN A 89 24.38 10.42 7.55
C GLN A 89 23.48 10.88 6.41
N LEU A 90 22.19 10.54 6.50
CA LEU A 90 21.13 11.02 5.62
C LEU A 90 20.49 12.27 6.24
N VAL A 91 20.04 13.20 5.42
CA VAL A 91 19.60 14.52 5.87
C VAL A 91 18.10 14.73 5.59
N GLY A 92 17.48 15.57 6.41
CA GLY A 92 16.09 15.94 6.22
C GLY A 92 15.07 15.07 6.96
N TRP A 93 14.01 15.75 7.38
CA TRP A 93 12.90 15.13 8.11
C TRP A 93 11.57 15.64 7.56
N PRO A 94 10.57 14.75 7.44
CA PRO A 94 9.25 15.13 6.96
C PRO A 94 8.47 16.03 7.94
N THR A 95 8.93 16.14 9.18
CA THR A 95 8.27 16.84 10.29
C THR A 95 9.28 17.59 11.16
N GLN A 96 8.80 18.55 11.97
CA GLN A 96 9.64 19.24 12.95
C GLN A 96 9.98 18.38 14.17
N LYS A 97 9.23 17.30 14.38
CA LYS A 97 9.33 16.40 15.53
C LYS A 97 9.82 15.01 15.09
N ILE A 98 10.66 14.38 15.91
CA ILE A 98 11.02 12.98 15.71
C ILE A 98 9.75 12.12 15.91
N ARG A 99 9.49 11.16 15.00
CA ARG A 99 8.22 10.41 14.92
C ARG A 99 6.99 11.33 14.84
N GLY A 100 7.13 12.47 14.18
CA GLY A 100 6.01 13.35 13.91
C GLY A 100 5.11 12.75 12.83
N ALA A 101 3.81 12.76 13.07
CA ALA A 101 2.81 12.42 12.07
C ALA A 101 2.40 13.68 11.33
N ASN A 102 2.87 13.84 10.09
CA ASN A 102 2.26 14.80 9.18
C ASN A 102 0.94 14.22 8.64
N PHE A 103 -0.03 15.08 8.38
CA PHE A 103 -1.31 14.64 7.87
C PHE A 103 -1.91 15.64 6.88
N ALA A 104 -2.74 15.11 5.97
CA ALA A 104 -3.44 15.90 4.97
C ALA A 104 -4.76 16.43 5.57
N ILE A 105 -4.74 17.64 6.11
CA ILE A 105 -5.92 18.24 6.76
C ILE A 105 -7.10 18.36 5.79
N GLU A 106 -6.83 18.56 4.50
CA GLU A 106 -7.80 18.61 3.42
C GLU A 106 -8.51 17.27 3.14
N LEU A 107 -7.98 16.18 3.71
CA LEU A 107 -8.58 14.84 3.67
C LEU A 107 -9.09 14.39 5.04
N HIS A 108 -8.48 14.84 6.12
CA HIS A 108 -8.64 14.26 7.45
C HIS A 108 -9.50 15.11 8.40
N ALA A 109 -9.72 16.39 8.13
CA ALA A 109 -10.37 17.29 9.09
C ALA A 109 -11.78 16.84 9.53
N HIS A 110 -12.53 16.11 8.69
CA HIS A 110 -13.89 15.68 9.03
C HIS A 110 -13.92 14.67 10.18
N TRP A 111 -13.01 13.67 10.18
CA TRP A 111 -12.93 12.69 11.27
C TRP A 111 -12.04 13.18 12.42
N LEU A 112 -11.00 13.98 12.12
CA LEU A 112 -10.08 14.47 13.15
C LEU A 112 -10.79 15.39 14.16
N ALA A 113 -11.80 16.13 13.74
CA ALA A 113 -12.60 16.96 14.62
C ALA A 113 -13.30 16.13 15.72
N GLU A 114 -13.67 14.89 15.42
CA GLU A 114 -14.29 13.94 16.35
C GLU A 114 -13.24 13.21 17.21
N ASP A 115 -12.13 12.82 16.61
CA ASP A 115 -11.08 12.03 17.27
C ASP A 115 -10.15 12.88 18.18
N LEU A 116 -10.00 14.17 17.91
CA LEU A 116 -9.03 15.04 18.56
C LEU A 116 -9.08 15.01 20.09
N PRO A 117 -10.27 15.03 20.75
CA PRO A 117 -10.35 14.97 22.20
C PRO A 117 -9.75 13.71 22.84
N ASN A 118 -9.79 12.59 22.11
CA ASN A 118 -9.35 11.28 22.61
C ASN A 118 -7.99 10.84 22.04
N LEU A 119 -7.35 11.63 21.20
CA LEU A 119 -6.18 11.26 20.42
C LEU A 119 -4.99 10.77 21.25
N ARG A 120 -4.80 11.34 22.45
CA ARG A 120 -3.71 10.98 23.39
C ARG A 120 -3.93 9.63 24.10
N GLU A 121 -5.19 9.24 24.29
CA GLU A 121 -5.57 8.12 25.18
C GLU A 121 -6.30 6.98 24.47
N ARG A 122 -6.55 7.12 23.14
CA ARG A 122 -7.22 6.08 22.37
C ARG A 122 -6.42 4.77 22.41
N THR A 123 -7.11 3.64 22.33
CA THR A 123 -6.54 2.30 22.48
C THR A 123 -5.53 1.95 21.41
N TYR A 124 -5.81 2.34 20.15
CA TYR A 124 -4.97 2.04 18.99
C TYR A 124 -4.27 3.31 18.52
N ASP A 125 -2.96 3.22 18.32
CA ASP A 125 -2.09 4.30 17.81
C ASP A 125 -2.32 5.66 18.50
N PRO A 126 -2.18 5.78 19.83
CA PRO A 126 -2.28 7.06 20.51
C PRO A 126 -1.16 8.00 20.10
N PHE A 127 -1.47 9.29 19.92
CA PHE A 127 -0.52 10.34 19.56
C PHE A 127 -0.39 11.38 20.65
N ASP A 128 0.84 11.77 20.96
CA ASP A 128 1.08 12.97 21.73
C ASP A 128 0.82 14.21 20.85
N ILE A 129 0.33 15.29 21.47
CA ILE A 129 0.14 16.59 20.85
C ILE A 129 0.37 17.66 21.89
N THR A 130 1.04 18.76 21.54
CA THR A 130 1.20 19.90 22.47
C THR A 130 -0.13 20.61 22.66
N ASP A 131 -0.29 21.30 23.80
CA ASP A 131 -1.53 22.04 24.07
C ASP A 131 -1.67 23.27 23.14
N GLU A 132 -0.56 23.78 22.59
CA GLU A 132 -0.56 24.82 21.57
C GLU A 132 -1.07 24.28 20.24
N ASP A 133 -0.51 23.18 19.75
CA ASP A 133 -0.94 22.54 18.50
C ASP A 133 -2.40 22.05 18.58
N TYR A 134 -2.80 21.54 19.75
CA TYR A 134 -4.19 21.13 20.00
C TYR A 134 -5.17 22.30 19.84
N ARG A 135 -4.89 23.44 20.49
CA ARG A 135 -5.75 24.64 20.40
C ARG A 135 -5.79 25.21 19.00
N GLU A 136 -4.66 25.28 18.31
CA GLU A 136 -4.64 25.77 16.92
C GLU A 136 -5.45 24.86 15.98
N LEU A 137 -5.35 23.53 16.16
CA LEU A 137 -6.18 22.58 15.41
C LEU A 137 -7.66 22.81 15.68
N GLU A 138 -8.06 22.88 16.95
CA GLU A 138 -9.45 22.99 17.37
C GLU A 138 -10.09 24.32 16.97
N GLU A 139 -9.38 25.43 17.18
CA GLU A 139 -9.94 26.79 17.05
C GLU A 139 -9.77 27.40 15.65
N GLU A 140 -8.72 26.98 14.89
CA GLU A 140 -8.39 27.64 13.62
C GLU A 140 -8.40 26.72 12.41
N LEU A 141 -7.69 25.58 12.48
CA LEU A 141 -7.43 24.76 11.29
C LEU A 141 -8.65 23.89 10.95
N LEU A 142 -9.16 23.13 11.90
CA LEU A 142 -10.33 22.25 11.68
C LEU A 142 -11.59 23.03 11.29
N PRO A 143 -11.94 24.16 11.91
CA PRO A 143 -13.09 24.97 11.48
C PRO A 143 -13.02 25.42 10.02
N TYR A 144 -11.83 25.69 9.50
CA TYR A 144 -11.66 26.05 8.09
C TYR A 144 -11.89 24.87 7.14
N TRP A 145 -11.44 23.63 7.52
CA TRP A 145 -11.40 22.47 6.63
C TRP A 145 -12.57 21.51 6.77
N LYS A 146 -13.27 21.46 7.89
CA LYS A 146 -14.28 20.44 8.21
C LYS A 146 -15.30 20.21 7.10
N ASP A 147 -15.69 21.28 6.38
CA ASP A 147 -16.68 21.23 5.31
C ASP A 147 -16.05 21.17 3.91
N LYS A 148 -14.72 20.99 3.80
CA LYS A 148 -13.98 21.03 2.54
C LYS A 148 -13.21 19.76 2.22
N THR A 149 -13.27 18.76 3.11
CA THR A 149 -12.55 17.50 2.88
C THR A 149 -13.12 16.70 1.72
N MET A 150 -12.32 15.81 1.15
CA MET A 150 -12.77 14.96 0.05
C MET A 150 -14.00 14.13 0.42
N ALA A 151 -14.03 13.58 1.64
CA ALA A 151 -15.18 12.83 2.13
C ALA A 151 -16.45 13.67 2.18
N VAL A 152 -16.38 14.91 2.69
CA VAL A 152 -17.54 15.83 2.72
C VAL A 152 -17.99 16.18 1.30
N GLN A 153 -17.04 16.44 0.39
CA GLN A 153 -17.39 16.72 -1.01
C GLN A 153 -18.03 15.52 -1.71
N TRP A 154 -17.51 14.31 -1.46
CA TRP A 154 -18.14 13.08 -1.93
C TRP A 154 -19.58 12.96 -1.40
N GLY A 155 -19.81 13.30 -0.13
CA GLY A 155 -21.13 13.33 0.50
C GLY A 155 -22.17 14.21 -0.20
N HIS A 156 -21.77 15.20 -1.01
CA HIS A 156 -22.70 15.99 -1.81
C HIS A 156 -23.28 15.23 -3.03
N TYR A 157 -22.65 14.12 -3.42
CA TYR A 157 -23.09 13.29 -4.56
C TYR A 157 -23.92 12.08 -4.15
N VAL A 158 -23.94 11.73 -2.86
CA VAL A 158 -24.55 10.51 -2.34
C VAL A 158 -25.59 10.83 -1.27
N SER A 159 -26.58 9.95 -1.07
CA SER A 159 -27.53 10.06 0.04
C SER A 159 -26.84 9.70 1.37
N GLN A 160 -27.43 10.10 2.51
CA GLN A 160 -26.91 9.71 3.83
C GLN A 160 -26.83 8.20 4.02
N ARG A 161 -27.74 7.44 3.40
CA ARG A 161 -27.70 5.98 3.43
C ARG A 161 -26.50 5.43 2.66
N GLU A 162 -26.22 5.98 1.49
CA GLU A 162 -25.04 5.60 0.67
C GLU A 162 -23.75 6.02 1.36
N TRP A 163 -23.72 7.20 1.98
CA TRP A 163 -22.62 7.63 2.84
C TRP A 163 -22.29 6.58 3.90
N ASN A 164 -23.31 6.16 4.67
CA ASN A 164 -23.14 5.20 5.75
C ASN A 164 -22.68 3.82 5.23
N ARG A 165 -23.16 3.41 4.05
CA ARG A 165 -22.76 2.12 3.45
C ARG A 165 -21.37 2.14 2.84
N GLY A 166 -20.97 3.24 2.23
CA GLY A 166 -19.67 3.41 1.59
C GLY A 166 -18.49 3.66 2.54
N GLN A 167 -18.77 3.86 3.84
CA GLN A 167 -17.77 4.07 4.89
C GLN A 167 -17.98 3.06 6.03
N PHE A 168 -17.40 1.87 5.92
CA PHE A 168 -17.40 0.83 6.96
C PHE A 168 -18.80 0.27 7.34
N GLY A 169 -19.83 0.60 6.60
CA GLY A 169 -21.19 0.23 6.99
C GLY A 169 -21.75 -0.97 6.28
N GLY A 170 -21.08 -1.53 5.28
CA GLY A 170 -21.76 -2.43 4.40
C GLY A 170 -20.96 -3.59 3.83
N VAL A 171 -21.42 -4.05 2.69
CA VAL A 171 -20.78 -5.09 1.88
C VAL A 171 -19.79 -4.49 0.87
N SER A 172 -19.78 -3.15 0.73
CA SER A 172 -18.81 -2.37 -0.06
C SER A 172 -18.23 -1.23 0.79
N ASP A 173 -16.98 -0.83 0.53
CA ASP A 173 -16.30 0.24 1.24
C ASP A 173 -15.34 0.98 0.31
N VAL A 174 -15.35 2.32 0.37
CA VAL A 174 -14.47 3.20 -0.39
C VAL A 174 -13.72 4.21 0.51
N SER A 175 -13.73 3.99 1.82
CA SER A 175 -13.16 4.90 2.82
C SER A 175 -11.66 5.14 2.62
N ASN A 176 -10.92 4.12 2.19
CA ASN A 176 -9.50 4.27 1.85
C ASN A 176 -9.26 5.35 0.79
N TYR A 177 -10.14 5.43 -0.20
CA TYR A 177 -10.05 6.45 -1.25
C TYR A 177 -10.38 7.86 -0.73
N LEU A 178 -11.29 7.97 0.23
CA LEU A 178 -11.71 9.24 0.80
C LEU A 178 -10.69 9.84 1.77
N CYS A 179 -9.84 8.99 2.35
CA CYS A 179 -8.81 9.39 3.33
C CYS A 179 -7.41 9.53 2.74
N ALA A 180 -7.20 9.16 1.46
CA ALA A 180 -5.89 9.19 0.83
C ALA A 180 -5.99 9.65 -0.63
N ASN A 181 -5.30 10.74 -1.00
CA ASN A 181 -5.22 11.20 -2.39
C ASN A 181 -4.15 10.47 -3.20
N GLY A 182 -3.39 9.62 -2.56
CA GLY A 182 -2.38 8.82 -3.22
C GLY A 182 -1.84 7.74 -2.29
N SER A 183 -1.80 6.52 -2.79
CA SER A 183 -1.37 5.34 -2.07
C SER A 183 -0.83 4.31 -3.06
N HIS A 184 0.11 3.46 -2.60
CA HIS A 184 0.65 2.37 -3.41
C HIS A 184 1.31 2.86 -4.71
N PHE A 185 2.33 3.73 -4.55
CA PHE A 185 3.08 4.31 -5.66
C PHE A 185 4.45 3.68 -5.82
N ILE A 186 4.92 3.69 -7.05
CA ILE A 186 6.31 3.42 -7.40
C ILE A 186 6.80 4.51 -8.38
N PRO A 187 7.48 5.56 -7.89
CA PRO A 187 7.99 6.63 -8.74
C PRO A 187 9.18 6.16 -9.58
N ALA A 188 9.62 6.97 -10.52
CA ALA A 188 10.76 6.68 -11.39
C ALA A 188 12.10 6.79 -10.65
N TRP A 189 12.39 5.85 -9.76
CA TRP A 189 13.60 5.84 -8.94
C TRP A 189 14.88 5.88 -9.75
N THR A 190 14.98 5.00 -10.76
CA THR A 190 16.13 4.94 -11.67
C THR A 190 16.39 6.31 -12.29
N ASP A 191 15.34 6.98 -12.75
CA ASP A 191 15.46 8.23 -13.48
C ASP A 191 15.79 9.42 -12.56
N VAL A 192 15.13 9.53 -11.40
CA VAL A 192 15.38 10.67 -10.48
C VAL A 192 16.74 10.57 -9.79
N ILE A 193 17.23 9.38 -9.47
CA ILE A 193 18.57 9.21 -8.90
C ILE A 193 19.64 9.53 -9.94
N GLN A 194 19.44 9.09 -11.18
CA GLN A 194 20.39 9.28 -12.27
C GLN A 194 20.48 10.73 -12.75
N HIS A 195 19.40 11.50 -12.68
CA HIS A 195 19.31 12.82 -13.30
C HIS A 195 18.96 13.96 -12.34
N GLY A 196 18.40 13.68 -11.18
CA GLY A 196 17.86 14.67 -10.25
C GLY A 196 16.60 15.38 -10.73
N PHE A 197 16.01 16.18 -9.85
CA PHE A 197 14.82 16.99 -10.17
C PHE A 197 15.08 18.08 -11.22
N VAL A 198 16.32 18.49 -11.43
CA VAL A 198 16.68 19.47 -12.45
C VAL A 198 16.25 19.05 -13.85
N LYS A 199 16.32 17.77 -14.19
CA LYS A 199 15.84 17.24 -15.47
C LYS A 199 14.37 17.58 -15.73
N TYR A 200 13.54 17.36 -14.72
CA TYR A 200 12.08 17.60 -14.81
C TYR A 200 11.78 19.11 -14.83
N TYR A 201 12.53 19.89 -14.08
CA TYR A 201 12.44 21.37 -14.09
C TYR A 201 12.71 21.93 -15.49
N GLU A 202 13.87 21.60 -16.07
CA GLU A 202 14.22 22.03 -17.43
C GLU A 202 13.23 21.56 -18.48
N LYS A 203 12.70 20.35 -18.33
CA LYS A 203 11.68 19.81 -19.23
C LYS A 203 10.36 20.59 -19.11
N ALA A 204 9.89 20.84 -17.91
CA ALA A 204 8.66 21.61 -17.67
C ALA A 204 8.79 23.06 -18.19
N GLN A 205 9.97 23.67 -17.99
CA GLN A 205 10.25 25.02 -18.50
C GLN A 205 10.19 25.07 -20.03
N ARG A 206 10.87 24.15 -20.73
CA ARG A 206 10.82 24.07 -22.22
C ARG A 206 9.40 23.84 -22.72
N LEU A 207 8.62 22.98 -22.07
CA LEU A 207 7.24 22.72 -22.44
C LEU A 207 6.33 23.92 -22.22
N LEU A 208 6.55 24.69 -21.14
CA LEU A 208 5.84 25.94 -20.87
C LEU A 208 6.14 27.00 -21.94
N GLU A 209 7.41 27.16 -22.30
CA GLU A 209 7.87 28.12 -23.30
C GLU A 209 7.36 27.79 -24.74
N ALA A 210 7.13 26.50 -25.00
CA ALA A 210 6.64 26.01 -26.30
C ALA A 210 5.12 26.10 -26.48
N LEU A 211 4.36 26.52 -25.46
CA LEU A 211 2.90 26.61 -25.54
C LEU A 211 2.45 27.71 -26.52
N ASP A 212 1.58 27.35 -27.47
CA ASP A 212 0.87 28.33 -28.28
C ASP A 212 -0.22 29.02 -27.44
N PRO A 213 -0.12 30.35 -27.18
CA PRO A 213 -1.13 31.06 -26.40
C PRO A 213 -2.51 31.12 -27.08
N ASN A 214 -2.61 30.78 -28.37
CA ASN A 214 -3.87 30.77 -29.12
C ASN A 214 -4.53 29.38 -29.16
N ASP A 215 -3.86 28.33 -28.62
CA ASP A 215 -4.44 27.01 -28.45
C ASP A 215 -5.23 26.95 -27.13
N PRO A 216 -6.55 26.66 -27.15
CA PRO A 216 -7.36 26.55 -25.93
C PRO A 216 -6.79 25.54 -24.91
N GLU A 217 -6.18 24.44 -25.35
CA GLU A 217 -5.55 23.46 -24.48
C GLU A 217 -4.33 24.00 -23.72
N SER A 218 -3.72 25.07 -24.20
CA SER A 218 -2.56 25.70 -23.56
C SER A 218 -2.90 26.38 -22.24
N ILE A 219 -4.16 26.68 -21.96
CA ILE A 219 -4.57 27.32 -20.71
C ILE A 219 -4.29 26.40 -19.51
N ASP A 220 -4.82 25.18 -19.56
CA ASP A 220 -4.64 24.20 -18.49
C ASP A 220 -3.18 23.73 -18.39
N LYS A 221 -2.51 23.52 -19.52
CA LYS A 221 -1.08 23.15 -19.56
C LYS A 221 -0.19 24.24 -18.96
N ARG A 222 -0.52 25.52 -19.18
CA ARG A 222 0.19 26.65 -18.58
C ARG A 222 0.06 26.64 -17.05
N ILE A 223 -1.17 26.45 -16.53
CA ILE A 223 -1.41 26.34 -15.09
C ILE A 223 -0.61 25.17 -14.51
N PHE A 224 -0.63 24.03 -15.18
CA PHE A 224 0.09 22.83 -14.78
C PHE A 224 1.60 23.07 -14.72
N TYR A 225 2.24 23.50 -15.81
CA TYR A 225 3.70 23.68 -15.82
C TYR A 225 4.15 24.77 -14.87
N THR A 226 3.41 25.88 -14.76
CA THR A 226 3.74 26.95 -13.81
C THR A 226 3.74 26.43 -12.37
N GLY A 227 2.74 25.62 -12.02
CA GLY A 227 2.67 25.02 -10.69
C GLY A 227 3.77 23.97 -10.45
N ILE A 228 4.08 23.13 -11.43
CA ILE A 228 5.18 22.16 -11.35
C ILE A 228 6.51 22.87 -11.09
N LEU A 229 6.81 23.94 -11.83
CA LEU A 229 8.05 24.72 -11.63
C LEU A 229 8.15 25.25 -10.21
N GLU A 230 7.06 25.80 -9.65
CA GLU A 230 7.02 26.32 -8.28
C GLU A 230 7.29 25.22 -7.23
N VAL A 231 6.76 24.03 -7.44
CA VAL A 231 7.01 22.87 -6.54
C VAL A 231 8.46 22.40 -6.62
N LEU A 232 9.02 22.30 -7.83
CA LEU A 232 10.41 21.90 -8.02
C LEU A 232 11.40 22.92 -7.48
N GLU A 233 11.11 24.22 -7.61
CA GLU A 233 11.89 25.28 -6.95
C GLU A 233 11.89 25.15 -5.42
N ALA A 234 10.75 24.80 -4.83
CA ALA A 234 10.67 24.58 -3.39
C ALA A 234 11.50 23.35 -2.92
N ILE A 235 11.61 22.31 -3.75
CA ILE A 235 12.53 21.17 -3.50
C ILE A 235 13.99 21.63 -3.55
N ARG A 236 14.37 22.45 -4.52
CA ARG A 236 15.73 23.04 -4.59
C ARG A 236 16.03 23.86 -3.34
N ASP A 237 15.13 24.77 -2.98
CA ASP A 237 15.28 25.65 -1.82
C ASP A 237 15.41 24.85 -0.52
N TRP A 238 14.70 23.72 -0.40
CA TRP A 238 14.83 22.78 0.71
C TRP A 238 16.26 22.22 0.80
N GLY A 239 16.85 21.75 -0.30
CA GLY A 239 18.22 21.25 -0.35
C GLY A 239 19.25 22.31 0.06
N GLU A 240 19.08 23.54 -0.40
CA GLU A 240 19.94 24.67 -0.03
C GLU A 240 19.87 25.00 1.48
N ARG A 241 18.66 24.97 2.08
CA ARG A 241 18.48 25.19 3.52
C ARG A 241 19.16 24.10 4.35
N LEU A 242 19.01 22.84 3.96
CA LEU A 242 19.66 21.72 4.66
C LEU A 242 21.18 21.74 4.50
N SER A 243 21.69 22.08 3.33
CA SER A 243 23.13 22.32 3.14
C SER A 243 23.65 23.38 4.12
N ALA A 244 22.93 24.51 4.25
CA ALA A 244 23.28 25.54 5.19
C ALA A 244 23.20 25.09 6.66
N ALA A 245 22.21 24.25 7.01
CA ALA A 245 22.06 23.68 8.35
C ALA A 245 23.22 22.74 8.71
N CYS A 246 23.59 21.82 7.82
CA CYS A 246 24.76 20.95 7.99
C CYS A 246 26.05 21.77 8.16
N ALA A 247 26.24 22.80 7.35
CA ALA A 247 27.41 23.67 7.45
C ALA A 247 27.45 24.50 8.76
N ARG A 248 26.27 24.89 9.32
CA ARG A 248 26.21 25.52 10.66
C ARG A 248 26.65 24.52 11.75
N ARG A 249 26.10 23.30 11.75
CA ARG A 249 26.46 22.23 12.68
C ARG A 249 27.96 21.88 12.59
N ALA A 250 28.53 21.79 11.38
CA ALA A 250 29.95 21.52 11.18
C ALA A 250 30.87 22.57 11.84
N ARG A 251 30.47 23.85 11.84
CA ARG A 251 31.25 24.91 12.51
C ARG A 251 31.27 24.80 14.04
N GLU A 252 30.19 24.21 14.61
CA GLU A 252 30.03 24.07 16.05
C GLU A 252 30.59 22.73 16.56
N GLU A 253 30.79 21.75 15.65
CA GLU A 253 31.24 20.39 15.97
C GLU A 253 32.73 20.38 16.37
N LYS A 254 33.02 19.69 17.47
CA LYS A 254 34.37 19.55 18.05
C LYS A 254 35.07 18.27 17.64
N ASP A 255 34.29 17.21 17.38
CA ASP A 255 34.84 15.95 16.87
C ASP A 255 35.25 16.14 15.39
N PRO A 256 36.53 16.00 15.05
CA PRO A 256 36.98 16.24 13.69
C PRO A 256 36.39 15.24 12.67
N VAL A 257 36.08 14.03 13.09
CA VAL A 257 35.45 13.02 12.21
C VAL A 257 34.01 13.44 11.91
N ARG A 258 33.23 13.77 12.94
CA ARG A 258 31.84 14.20 12.78
C ARG A 258 31.75 15.53 12.02
N LYS A 259 32.66 16.46 12.27
CA LYS A 259 32.76 17.71 11.53
C LYS A 259 32.92 17.46 10.03
N GLN A 260 33.85 16.57 9.64
CA GLN A 260 34.06 16.23 8.23
C GLN A 260 32.82 15.56 7.62
N GLU A 261 32.13 14.69 8.36
CA GLU A 261 30.87 14.11 7.90
C GLU A 261 29.83 15.21 7.61
N LEU A 262 29.64 16.16 8.53
CA LEU A 262 28.70 17.27 8.36
C LEU A 262 29.07 18.20 7.18
N GLU A 263 30.36 18.42 6.93
CA GLU A 263 30.85 19.15 5.76
C GLU A 263 30.53 18.40 4.46
N ASN A 264 30.71 17.08 4.45
CA ASN A 264 30.34 16.22 3.32
C ASN A 264 28.83 16.21 3.08
N MET A 265 28.01 16.11 4.13
CA MET A 265 26.55 16.21 4.06
C MET A 265 26.11 17.58 3.50
N ALA A 266 26.75 18.68 3.93
CA ALA A 266 26.49 20.01 3.39
C ALA A 266 26.79 20.09 1.88
N ALA A 267 27.88 19.50 1.43
CA ALA A 267 28.24 19.43 0.01
C ALA A 267 27.30 18.51 -0.79
N MET A 268 26.86 17.39 -0.21
CA MET A 268 25.88 16.45 -0.78
C MET A 268 24.55 17.17 -1.03
N MET A 269 24.01 17.90 -0.04
CA MET A 269 22.71 18.58 -0.14
C MET A 269 22.68 19.72 -1.16
N LYS A 270 23.83 20.23 -1.61
CA LYS A 270 23.89 21.15 -2.75
C LYS A 270 23.71 20.46 -4.09
N ARG A 271 23.90 19.16 -4.13
CA ARG A 271 23.85 18.31 -5.34
C ARG A 271 22.53 17.59 -5.45
N VAL A 272 22.18 16.84 -4.43
CA VAL A 272 21.01 15.95 -4.44
C VAL A 272 19.93 16.43 -3.46
N PRO A 273 18.65 16.15 -3.73
CA PRO A 273 18.07 15.46 -4.89
C PRO A 273 17.90 16.36 -6.14
N TRP A 274 18.37 17.62 -6.11
CA TRP A 274 18.20 18.55 -7.23
C TRP A 274 18.94 18.09 -8.49
N GLY A 275 20.22 17.74 -8.38
CA GLY A 275 21.04 17.19 -9.45
C GLY A 275 21.22 15.67 -9.34
N PRO A 276 22.01 15.06 -10.27
CA PRO A 276 22.27 13.64 -10.30
C PRO A 276 23.08 13.16 -9.08
N ALA A 277 22.79 11.94 -8.63
CA ALA A 277 23.64 11.24 -7.68
C ALA A 277 24.99 10.86 -8.32
N THR A 278 26.07 11.01 -7.57
CA THR A 278 27.44 10.69 -8.01
C THR A 278 28.13 9.64 -7.13
N SER A 279 27.46 9.16 -6.10
CA SER A 279 27.92 8.12 -5.18
C SER A 279 26.75 7.31 -4.64
N PHE A 280 27.03 6.20 -4.00
CA PHE A 280 26.02 5.39 -3.30
C PHE A 280 25.34 6.20 -2.18
N HIS A 281 26.09 7.03 -1.47
CA HIS A 281 25.53 7.92 -0.43
C HIS A 281 24.58 8.96 -1.02
N ASP A 282 24.93 9.62 -2.13
CA ASP A 282 24.05 10.53 -2.86
C ASP A 282 22.74 9.83 -3.30
N ALA A 283 22.86 8.60 -3.78
CA ALA A 283 21.71 7.79 -4.22
C ALA A 283 20.79 7.45 -3.04
N CYS A 284 21.35 7.07 -1.87
CA CYS A 284 20.58 6.85 -0.65
C CYS A 284 19.88 8.11 -0.17
N GLU A 285 20.56 9.26 -0.19
CA GLU A 285 19.96 10.55 0.17
C GLU A 285 18.81 10.93 -0.77
N THR A 286 18.99 10.74 -2.09
CA THR A 286 17.94 11.00 -3.07
C THR A 286 16.72 10.08 -2.82
N ALA A 287 16.96 8.78 -2.57
CA ALA A 287 15.89 7.84 -2.27
C ALA A 287 15.12 8.22 -1.00
N TRP A 288 15.83 8.67 0.05
CA TRP A 288 15.20 9.16 1.28
C TRP A 288 14.39 10.44 1.05
N ALA A 289 14.97 11.45 0.41
CA ALA A 289 14.32 12.73 0.16
C ALA A 289 13.05 12.59 -0.68
N VAL A 290 13.11 11.85 -1.79
CA VAL A 290 11.94 11.58 -2.66
C VAL A 290 10.87 10.83 -1.89
N CYS A 291 11.24 9.80 -1.11
CA CYS A 291 10.31 9.01 -0.32
C CYS A 291 9.49 9.89 0.64
N PHE A 292 10.15 10.73 1.43
CA PHE A 292 9.40 11.56 2.37
C PHE A 292 8.66 12.73 1.70
N PHE A 293 9.14 13.31 0.60
CA PHE A 293 8.36 14.30 -0.16
C PHE A 293 7.01 13.71 -0.59
N LEU A 294 7.01 12.50 -1.10
CA LEU A 294 5.78 11.82 -1.52
C LEU A 294 4.87 11.49 -0.33
N PHE A 295 5.42 11.11 0.83
CA PHE A 295 4.63 10.91 2.05
C PHE A 295 4.05 12.21 2.63
N VAL A 296 4.73 13.32 2.44
CA VAL A 296 4.24 14.65 2.86
C VAL A 296 3.19 15.18 1.88
N GLU A 297 3.35 14.90 0.59
CA GLU A 297 2.41 15.32 -0.45
C GLU A 297 1.10 14.53 -0.40
N GLY A 298 1.19 13.19 -0.30
CA GLY A 298 0.07 12.28 -0.21
C GLY A 298 -0.26 11.90 1.24
N ALA A 299 -1.51 11.55 1.50
CA ALA A 299 -1.94 11.09 2.83
C ALA A 299 -1.85 9.57 3.00
N GLY A 300 -1.77 8.83 1.91
CA GLY A 300 -1.82 7.38 1.93
C GLY A 300 -0.52 6.70 2.34
N PRO A 301 -0.59 5.42 2.71
CA PRO A 301 0.57 4.59 2.95
C PRO A 301 1.27 4.19 1.65
N SER A 302 2.45 3.60 1.80
CA SER A 302 3.14 2.85 0.76
C SER A 302 3.66 3.63 -0.44
N ILE A 303 4.79 4.32 -0.23
CA ILE A 303 5.66 4.76 -1.31
C ILE A 303 6.73 3.68 -1.50
N THR A 304 6.56 2.84 -2.51
CA THR A 304 7.41 1.68 -2.75
C THR A 304 8.74 2.08 -3.34
N TRP A 305 9.83 1.55 -2.80
CA TRP A 305 11.18 1.70 -3.37
C TRP A 305 11.44 0.76 -4.55
N GLY A 306 10.57 -0.24 -4.75
CA GLY A 306 10.70 -1.18 -5.85
C GLY A 306 12.02 -1.93 -5.83
N ARG A 307 12.56 -2.20 -6.99
CA ARG A 307 13.79 -3.01 -7.18
C ARG A 307 15.05 -2.24 -6.78
N PHE A 308 15.14 -1.92 -5.49
CA PHE A 308 16.17 -1.08 -4.89
C PHE A 308 17.58 -1.58 -5.21
N ASP A 309 17.80 -2.87 -5.14
CA ASP A 309 19.10 -3.50 -5.43
C ASP A 309 19.55 -3.33 -6.89
N GLN A 310 18.62 -3.02 -7.83
CA GLN A 310 18.93 -2.86 -9.24
C GLN A 310 19.42 -1.45 -9.57
N TYR A 311 18.64 -0.43 -9.18
CA TYR A 311 18.98 0.96 -9.53
C TYR A 311 20.07 1.56 -8.63
N MET A 312 20.29 0.99 -7.44
CA MET A 312 21.36 1.39 -6.52
C MET A 312 22.70 0.70 -6.82
N TYR A 313 22.66 -0.49 -7.46
CA TYR A 313 23.87 -1.29 -7.66
C TYR A 313 24.98 -0.62 -8.48
N PRO A 314 24.70 0.16 -9.54
CA PRO A 314 25.76 0.85 -10.28
C PRO A 314 26.60 1.79 -9.38
N TYR A 315 25.96 2.52 -8.47
CA TYR A 315 26.63 3.43 -7.54
C TYR A 315 27.41 2.69 -6.46
N TYR A 316 26.81 1.62 -5.91
CA TYR A 316 27.48 0.74 -4.96
C TYR A 316 28.76 0.15 -5.56
N LYS A 317 28.64 -0.48 -6.72
CA LYS A 317 29.76 -1.15 -7.40
C LYS A 317 30.89 -0.17 -7.73
N GLU A 318 30.57 0.98 -8.28
CA GLU A 318 31.55 2.01 -8.64
C GLU A 318 32.31 2.52 -7.40
N ASP A 319 31.61 2.77 -6.29
CA ASP A 319 32.24 3.26 -5.06
C ASP A 319 33.09 2.18 -4.36
N ILE A 320 32.67 0.91 -4.42
CA ILE A 320 33.48 -0.24 -3.95
C ILE A 320 34.77 -0.37 -4.80
N GLU A 321 34.66 -0.35 -6.13
CA GLU A 321 35.80 -0.45 -7.05
C GLU A 321 36.80 0.70 -6.87
N LYS A 322 36.33 1.90 -6.54
CA LYS A 322 37.15 3.07 -6.23
C LYS A 322 37.74 3.07 -4.81
N GLY A 323 37.28 2.15 -3.94
CA GLY A 323 37.69 2.13 -2.52
C GLY A 323 37.12 3.29 -1.70
N ILE A 324 36.05 3.93 -2.17
CA ILE A 324 35.33 5.03 -1.49
C ILE A 324 34.35 4.46 -0.46
N LEU A 325 33.78 3.31 -0.75
CA LEU A 325 32.77 2.61 0.05
C LEU A 325 33.26 1.22 0.44
N THR A 326 32.83 0.74 1.62
CA THR A 326 32.96 -0.68 2.00
C THR A 326 31.56 -1.30 2.12
N PRO A 327 31.43 -2.63 2.02
CA PRO A 327 30.14 -3.31 2.20
C PRO A 327 29.48 -3.00 3.55
N GLU A 328 30.29 -2.89 4.64
CA GLU A 328 29.81 -2.58 5.99
C GLU A 328 29.23 -1.16 6.04
N LYS A 329 29.88 -0.21 5.37
CA LYS A 329 29.40 1.17 5.30
C LYS A 329 28.15 1.30 4.44
N ALA A 330 28.06 0.53 3.35
CA ALA A 330 26.85 0.45 2.54
C ALA A 330 25.69 -0.13 3.36
N MET A 331 25.92 -1.18 4.13
CA MET A 331 24.92 -1.76 5.02
C MET A 331 24.47 -0.75 6.08
N GLU A 332 25.39 0.00 6.70
CA GLU A 332 25.05 1.06 7.67
C GLU A 332 24.13 2.13 7.07
N LEU A 333 24.37 2.54 5.81
CA LEU A 333 23.48 3.49 5.10
C LEU A 333 22.09 2.89 4.82
N ILE A 334 22.03 1.61 4.43
CA ILE A 334 20.75 0.91 4.22
C ILE A 334 19.98 0.77 5.54
N GLU A 335 20.66 0.40 6.64
CA GLU A 335 20.04 0.35 7.97
C GLU A 335 19.53 1.73 8.41
N GLU A 336 20.27 2.81 8.13
CA GLU A 336 19.79 4.18 8.41
C GLU A 336 18.54 4.51 7.61
N LEU A 337 18.46 4.14 6.32
CA LEU A 337 17.24 4.28 5.52
C LEU A 337 16.05 3.56 6.17
N TYR A 338 16.26 2.35 6.72
CA TYR A 338 15.21 1.59 7.38
C TYR A 338 14.71 2.27 8.67
N VAL A 339 15.64 2.78 9.48
CA VAL A 339 15.30 3.58 10.67
C VAL A 339 14.52 4.84 10.28
N ARG A 340 14.97 5.55 9.23
CA ARG A 340 14.35 6.77 8.74
C ARG A 340 12.90 6.53 8.27
N VAL A 341 12.69 5.53 7.46
CA VAL A 341 11.34 5.24 6.96
C VAL A 341 10.40 4.78 8.07
N THR A 342 10.93 4.06 9.07
CA THR A 342 10.18 3.66 10.27
C THR A 342 9.77 4.87 11.13
N SER A 343 10.56 5.95 11.10
CA SER A 343 10.22 7.19 11.82
C SER A 343 9.03 7.95 11.24
N ASN A 344 8.67 7.67 9.99
CA ASN A 344 7.59 8.34 9.28
C ASN A 344 6.25 7.67 9.58
N VAL A 345 5.59 8.11 10.64
CA VAL A 345 4.37 7.49 11.16
C VAL A 345 3.13 7.89 10.38
N TRP A 346 2.21 6.95 10.22
CA TRP A 346 0.94 7.16 9.55
C TRP A 346 -0.12 7.68 10.53
N PHE A 347 -0.81 8.76 10.16
CA PHE A 347 -1.87 9.37 10.95
C PHE A 347 -3.23 8.92 10.47
N GLN A 348 -3.97 8.22 11.31
CA GLN A 348 -5.22 7.56 10.98
C GLN A 348 -6.31 7.91 11.99
N SER A 349 -7.60 7.78 11.58
CA SER A 349 -8.73 7.82 12.51
C SER A 349 -8.69 6.65 13.49
N THR A 350 -9.39 6.76 14.59
CA THR A 350 -9.53 5.67 15.58
C THR A 350 -10.05 4.38 14.93
N GLN A 351 -10.99 4.49 14.00
CA GLN A 351 -11.54 3.35 13.28
C GLN A 351 -10.53 2.70 12.33
N MET A 352 -9.77 3.51 11.58
CA MET A 352 -8.69 2.98 10.72
C MET A 352 -7.55 2.40 11.53
N ALA A 353 -7.19 2.99 12.67
CA ALA A 353 -6.17 2.47 13.56
C ALA A 353 -6.56 1.13 14.21
N TYR A 354 -7.85 0.87 14.41
CA TYR A 354 -8.34 -0.45 14.81
C TYR A 354 -8.03 -1.54 13.77
N ILE A 355 -8.10 -1.18 12.48
CA ILE A 355 -7.86 -2.11 11.36
C ILE A 355 -6.37 -2.18 11.01
N PHE A 356 -5.69 -1.02 10.91
CA PHE A 356 -4.33 -0.86 10.39
C PHE A 356 -3.35 -0.32 11.45
N GLY A 357 -3.55 -0.61 12.73
CA GLY A 357 -2.69 -0.11 13.80
C GLY A 357 -1.22 -0.50 13.66
N GLY A 358 -0.33 0.29 14.28
CA GLY A 358 1.11 0.06 14.29
C GLY A 358 1.94 1.22 13.73
N TYR A 359 1.32 2.32 13.32
CA TYR A 359 1.95 3.58 12.87
C TYR A 359 2.70 3.53 11.55
N TYR A 360 2.94 2.39 10.94
CA TYR A 360 3.84 2.28 9.78
C TYR A 360 3.12 2.47 8.43
N ARG A 361 3.88 2.85 7.40
CA ARG A 361 3.36 3.27 6.09
C ARG A 361 3.62 2.28 4.96
N TYR A 362 3.91 1.04 5.23
CA TYR A 362 4.05 -0.06 4.24
C TYR A 362 4.91 0.22 2.98
N PRO A 363 6.06 0.91 3.03
CA PRO A 363 6.90 1.02 1.85
C PRO A 363 7.57 -0.32 1.57
N HIS A 364 7.46 -0.82 0.33
CA HIS A 364 8.19 -2.01 -0.11
C HIS A 364 9.61 -1.65 -0.55
N LEU A 365 10.53 -2.59 -0.31
CA LEU A 365 11.87 -2.63 -0.88
C LEU A 365 12.09 -4.04 -1.44
N ASP A 366 12.24 -4.14 -2.76
CA ASP A 366 12.29 -5.40 -3.45
C ASP A 366 13.71 -5.73 -3.89
N VAL A 367 14.08 -7.00 -3.77
CA VAL A 367 15.41 -7.51 -4.17
C VAL A 367 15.30 -8.74 -5.06
N GLY A 368 16.32 -8.98 -5.88
CA GLY A 368 16.37 -10.12 -6.80
C GLY A 368 15.52 -9.94 -8.06
N GLY A 369 14.83 -10.99 -8.47
CA GLY A 369 14.01 -11.00 -9.67
C GLY A 369 14.82 -11.22 -10.96
N LEU A 370 14.18 -10.96 -12.11
CA LEU A 370 14.79 -11.13 -13.43
C LEU A 370 15.27 -9.80 -14.01
N ASP A 371 16.38 -9.85 -14.79
CA ASP A 371 16.81 -8.72 -15.62
C ASP A 371 15.97 -8.62 -16.91
N GLU A 372 16.21 -7.58 -17.71
CA GLU A 372 15.50 -7.35 -18.97
C GLU A 372 15.68 -8.49 -20.03
N ASN A 373 16.64 -9.40 -19.81
CA ASN A 373 16.93 -10.55 -20.64
C ASN A 373 16.40 -11.87 -20.03
N GLY A 374 15.68 -11.82 -18.90
CA GLY A 374 15.16 -13.00 -18.21
C GLY A 374 16.21 -13.82 -17.50
N ARG A 375 17.34 -13.21 -17.12
CA ARG A 375 18.37 -13.81 -16.27
C ARG A 375 18.18 -13.39 -14.82
N ASP A 376 18.71 -14.17 -13.89
CA ASP A 376 18.75 -13.75 -12.48
C ASP A 376 19.44 -12.38 -12.34
N ALA A 377 18.81 -11.49 -11.58
CA ALA A 377 19.27 -10.13 -11.35
C ALA A 377 19.83 -9.92 -9.93
N SER A 378 19.92 -10.97 -9.12
CA SER A 378 20.48 -10.87 -7.77
C SER A 378 21.92 -10.38 -7.80
N ASN A 379 22.27 -9.51 -6.87
CA ASN A 379 23.59 -8.92 -6.74
C ASN A 379 23.94 -8.72 -5.24
N GLU A 380 25.12 -8.17 -4.93
CA GLU A 380 25.58 -7.99 -3.55
C GLU A 380 24.62 -7.17 -2.69
N LEU A 381 23.96 -6.15 -3.26
CA LEU A 381 22.98 -5.35 -2.53
C LEU A 381 21.74 -6.16 -2.15
N SER A 382 21.35 -7.17 -2.95
CA SER A 382 20.23 -8.05 -2.61
C SER A 382 20.45 -8.71 -1.24
N TYR A 383 21.66 -9.20 -0.98
CA TYR A 383 22.04 -9.78 0.31
C TYR A 383 22.15 -8.74 1.42
N LEU A 384 22.75 -7.57 1.13
CA LEU A 384 22.90 -6.51 2.13
C LEU A 384 21.54 -5.97 2.60
N CYS A 385 20.57 -5.81 1.71
CA CYS A 385 19.22 -5.35 2.07
C CYS A 385 18.50 -6.35 2.99
N VAL A 386 18.60 -7.65 2.72
CA VAL A 386 18.01 -8.70 3.58
C VAL A 386 18.68 -8.69 4.97
N ARG A 387 20.00 -8.61 5.02
CA ARG A 387 20.77 -8.55 6.26
C ARG A 387 20.53 -7.28 7.06
N ALA A 388 20.44 -6.13 6.39
CA ALA A 388 20.14 -4.86 7.04
C ALA A 388 18.80 -4.93 7.81
N MET A 389 17.76 -5.56 7.27
CA MET A 389 16.50 -5.77 7.98
C MET A 389 16.68 -6.64 9.24
N ARG A 390 17.46 -7.71 9.12
CA ARG A 390 17.75 -8.61 10.23
C ARG A 390 18.42 -7.90 11.41
N TYR A 391 19.29 -6.93 11.13
CA TYR A 391 20.06 -6.22 12.15
C TYR A 391 19.38 -4.93 12.63
N ALA A 392 18.80 -4.16 11.73
CA ALA A 392 18.08 -2.93 12.10
C ALA A 392 16.81 -3.23 12.91
N LYS A 393 16.14 -4.37 12.67
CA LYS A 393 14.92 -4.82 13.36
C LYS A 393 13.83 -3.75 13.39
N THR A 394 13.64 -3.10 12.24
CA THR A 394 12.62 -2.08 12.05
C THR A 394 11.33 -2.68 11.49
N THR A 395 10.21 -1.96 11.64
CA THR A 395 8.93 -2.38 11.04
C THR A 395 8.82 -2.04 9.56
N SER A 396 9.68 -1.16 9.08
CA SER A 396 9.70 -0.68 7.68
C SER A 396 11.14 -0.56 7.18
N PRO A 397 11.36 -0.72 5.87
CA PRO A 397 10.40 -1.08 4.82
C PRO A 397 9.98 -2.56 4.89
N ALA A 398 8.92 -2.93 4.16
CA ALA A 398 8.62 -4.34 3.89
C ALA A 398 9.63 -4.86 2.86
N VAL A 399 10.66 -5.58 3.34
CA VAL A 399 11.64 -6.21 2.45
C VAL A 399 11.00 -7.40 1.76
N SER A 400 11.17 -7.52 0.43
CA SER A 400 10.57 -8.54 -0.40
C SER A 400 11.59 -9.20 -1.31
N LEU A 401 11.52 -10.51 -1.45
CA LEU A 401 12.32 -11.28 -2.38
C LEU A 401 11.49 -11.67 -3.61
N LEU A 402 11.92 -11.22 -4.77
CA LEU A 402 11.33 -11.59 -6.06
C LEU A 402 11.91 -12.94 -6.50
N LEU A 403 11.10 -14.00 -6.34
CA LEU A 403 11.49 -15.38 -6.62
C LEU A 403 11.23 -15.79 -8.07
N HIS A 404 12.17 -16.57 -8.62
CA HIS A 404 12.04 -17.28 -9.89
C HIS A 404 12.89 -18.55 -9.87
N GLN A 405 12.75 -19.42 -10.88
CA GLN A 405 13.44 -20.71 -10.92
C GLN A 405 14.98 -20.63 -10.91
N LYS A 406 15.56 -19.46 -11.18
CA LYS A 406 17.01 -19.23 -11.21
C LYS A 406 17.51 -18.44 -10.00
N THR A 407 16.65 -18.12 -9.04
CA THR A 407 17.07 -17.42 -7.81
C THR A 407 18.17 -18.23 -7.11
N PRO A 408 19.29 -17.61 -6.72
CA PRO A 408 20.39 -18.33 -6.04
C PRO A 408 19.92 -18.93 -4.71
N ASP A 409 20.24 -20.21 -4.47
CA ASP A 409 19.91 -20.89 -3.21
C ASP A 409 20.46 -20.11 -2.00
N SER A 410 21.65 -19.51 -2.12
CA SER A 410 22.24 -18.71 -1.04
C SER A 410 21.40 -17.49 -0.66
N LEU A 411 20.76 -16.80 -1.62
CA LEU A 411 19.89 -15.68 -1.33
C LEU A 411 18.56 -16.17 -0.72
N LEU A 412 18.06 -17.31 -1.21
CA LEU A 412 16.88 -17.93 -0.64
C LEU A 412 17.10 -18.34 0.82
N TYR A 413 18.27 -18.91 1.16
CA TYR A 413 18.62 -19.24 2.54
C TYR A 413 18.70 -18.00 3.44
N GLU A 414 19.34 -16.92 2.99
CA GLU A 414 19.37 -15.65 3.76
C GLU A 414 17.94 -15.12 4.03
N ALA A 415 17.08 -15.19 3.04
CA ALA A 415 15.69 -14.78 3.16
C ALA A 415 14.90 -15.68 4.13
N CYS A 416 15.11 -17.00 4.08
CA CYS A 416 14.50 -17.95 5.02
C CYS A 416 15.01 -17.76 6.45
N GLU A 417 16.31 -17.46 6.64
CA GLU A 417 16.85 -17.14 7.97
C GLU A 417 16.17 -15.89 8.57
N LEU A 418 15.97 -14.85 7.75
CA LEU A 418 15.22 -13.66 8.19
C LEU A 418 13.76 -13.99 8.52
N ALA A 419 13.08 -14.78 7.69
CA ALA A 419 11.71 -15.20 7.92
C ALA A 419 11.57 -16.00 9.23
N ALA A 420 12.55 -16.87 9.54
CA ALA A 420 12.57 -17.66 10.77
C ALA A 420 12.71 -16.81 12.07
N GLU A 421 13.15 -15.56 11.97
CA GLU A 421 13.19 -14.64 13.12
C GLU A 421 11.79 -14.13 13.52
N GLY A 422 10.75 -14.40 12.71
CA GLY A 422 9.36 -14.08 13.05
C GLY A 422 8.99 -12.60 12.96
N MET A 423 9.77 -11.80 12.23
CA MET A 423 9.51 -10.36 12.06
C MET A 423 8.54 -10.03 10.91
N GLY A 424 8.00 -11.04 10.21
CA GLY A 424 7.14 -10.85 9.05
C GLY A 424 7.90 -10.43 7.76
N HIS A 425 9.22 -10.57 7.75
CA HIS A 425 10.11 -10.29 6.61
C HIS A 425 10.98 -11.51 6.28
N PRO A 426 11.40 -11.65 5.00
CA PRO A 426 10.88 -10.96 3.84
C PRO A 426 9.54 -11.54 3.36
N SER A 427 8.80 -10.79 2.57
CA SER A 427 7.72 -11.35 1.75
C SER A 427 8.32 -12.02 0.50
N PHE A 428 7.68 -13.10 0.03
CA PHE A 428 8.14 -13.83 -1.15
C PHE A 428 7.18 -13.62 -2.32
N PHE A 429 7.67 -13.07 -3.42
CA PHE A 429 6.88 -12.80 -4.61
C PHE A 429 7.33 -13.65 -5.79
N ASN A 430 6.38 -14.34 -6.42
CA ASN A 430 6.63 -15.09 -7.65
C ASN A 430 6.71 -14.12 -8.83
N CYS A 431 7.90 -13.97 -9.43
CA CYS A 431 8.12 -13.12 -10.60
C CYS A 431 7.24 -13.51 -11.78
N GLU A 432 7.06 -14.80 -12.06
CA GLU A 432 6.28 -15.26 -13.20
C GLU A 432 4.81 -14.88 -13.03
N GLY A 433 4.27 -15.03 -11.80
CA GLY A 433 2.93 -14.59 -11.44
C GLY A 433 2.76 -13.08 -11.56
N LEU A 434 3.66 -12.31 -10.96
CA LEU A 434 3.66 -10.85 -11.02
C LEU A 434 3.69 -10.32 -12.46
N TYR A 435 4.60 -10.86 -13.27
CA TYR A 435 4.74 -10.44 -14.67
C TYR A 435 3.55 -10.83 -15.52
N SER A 436 2.97 -12.02 -15.28
CA SER A 436 1.75 -12.46 -15.95
C SER A 436 0.54 -11.57 -15.63
N MET A 437 0.41 -11.12 -14.37
CA MET A 437 -0.63 -10.15 -13.98
C MET A 437 -0.47 -8.81 -14.69
N LEU A 438 0.76 -8.27 -14.78
CA LEU A 438 1.05 -7.04 -15.53
C LEU A 438 0.79 -7.19 -17.03
N GLU A 439 1.15 -8.33 -17.63
CA GLU A 439 0.86 -8.64 -19.02
C GLU A 439 -0.66 -8.75 -19.27
N HIS A 440 -1.38 -9.39 -18.37
CA HIS A 440 -2.84 -9.54 -18.47
C HIS A 440 -3.55 -8.18 -18.33
N ARG A 441 -3.10 -7.33 -17.43
CA ARG A 441 -3.57 -5.94 -17.28
C ARG A 441 -3.38 -5.17 -18.58
N ALA A 442 -2.27 -5.37 -19.27
CA ALA A 442 -1.94 -4.67 -20.52
C ALA A 442 -2.66 -5.23 -21.76
N GLY A 443 -2.94 -6.54 -21.80
CA GLY A 443 -3.25 -7.26 -23.02
C GLY A 443 -4.73 -7.42 -23.38
N GLY A 444 -5.66 -7.00 -22.51
CA GLY A 444 -7.02 -7.52 -22.62
C GLY A 444 -8.11 -6.59 -23.13
N LEU A 445 -7.97 -5.28 -23.05
CA LEU A 445 -9.08 -4.36 -23.30
C LEU A 445 -8.62 -3.18 -24.19
N GLU A 446 -9.43 -2.85 -25.19
CA GLU A 446 -9.21 -1.72 -26.07
C GLU A 446 -9.19 -0.41 -25.25
N GLY A 447 -8.11 0.37 -25.38
CA GLY A 447 -7.93 1.62 -24.63
C GLY A 447 -6.99 1.53 -23.40
N TYR A 448 -6.47 0.34 -23.07
CA TYR A 448 -5.38 0.24 -22.09
C TYR A 448 -4.05 0.69 -22.69
N SER A 449 -3.32 1.51 -21.91
CA SER A 449 -1.92 1.80 -22.21
C SER A 449 -1.08 0.58 -21.85
N HIS A 450 -0.31 0.07 -22.79
CA HIS A 450 0.39 -1.19 -22.65
C HIS A 450 1.75 -1.01 -22.01
N TYR A 451 2.09 -1.89 -21.03
CA TYR A 451 3.48 -2.19 -20.72
C TYR A 451 4.09 -2.99 -21.87
N THR A 452 5.32 -2.70 -22.23
CA THR A 452 6.08 -3.63 -23.06
C THR A 452 6.61 -4.77 -22.20
N ARG A 453 6.91 -5.93 -22.78
CA ARG A 453 7.58 -7.02 -22.05
C ARG A 453 8.87 -6.55 -21.39
N LYS A 454 9.60 -5.66 -22.06
CA LYS A 454 10.82 -5.05 -21.52
C LYS A 454 10.52 -4.17 -20.29
N ASP A 455 9.46 -3.38 -20.33
CA ASP A 455 9.03 -2.57 -19.18
C ASP A 455 8.73 -3.47 -17.98
N ILE A 456 8.00 -4.56 -18.20
CA ILE A 456 7.63 -5.52 -17.13
C ILE A 456 8.87 -6.15 -16.49
N LEU A 457 9.80 -6.65 -17.30
CA LEU A 457 11.02 -7.28 -16.81
C LEU A 457 11.94 -6.30 -16.08
N LYS A 458 12.03 -5.06 -16.56
CA LYS A 458 12.92 -4.05 -16.00
C LYS A 458 12.34 -3.36 -14.77
N PHE A 459 11.06 -3.02 -14.81
CA PHE A 459 10.40 -2.13 -13.86
C PHE A 459 9.32 -2.80 -13.02
N GLY A 460 8.93 -4.04 -13.36
CA GLY A 460 7.90 -4.79 -12.63
C GLY A 460 8.35 -5.12 -11.21
N SER A 461 7.51 -4.76 -10.24
CA SER A 461 7.77 -4.86 -8.81
C SER A 461 6.44 -4.96 -8.06
N PRO A 462 6.35 -5.64 -6.91
CA PRO A 462 5.22 -5.44 -6.02
C PRO A 462 5.23 -4.02 -5.47
N ILE A 463 4.04 -3.47 -5.27
CA ILE A 463 3.81 -2.18 -4.63
C ILE A 463 2.78 -2.34 -3.52
N GLY A 464 2.73 -1.37 -2.59
CA GLY A 464 1.73 -1.43 -1.53
C GLY A 464 1.88 -2.63 -0.63
N CYS A 465 0.81 -3.42 -0.54
CA CYS A 465 0.84 -4.69 0.18
C CYS A 465 1.37 -5.81 -0.72
N VAL A 466 0.80 -5.98 -1.94
CA VAL A 466 1.14 -7.07 -2.87
C VAL A 466 0.82 -6.73 -4.33
N GLU A 467 0.43 -5.53 -4.62
CA GLU A 467 -0.06 -5.13 -5.94
C GLU A 467 1.05 -5.16 -6.99
N PRO A 468 0.78 -5.68 -8.19
CA PRO A 468 1.71 -5.56 -9.31
C PRO A 468 1.85 -4.11 -9.78
N GLY A 469 3.08 -3.61 -9.86
CA GLY A 469 3.40 -2.27 -10.31
C GLY A 469 4.57 -2.21 -11.27
N ALA A 470 4.77 -1.06 -11.90
CA ALA A 470 5.92 -0.80 -12.76
C ALA A 470 6.48 0.60 -12.49
N GLU A 471 7.76 0.67 -12.13
CA GLU A 471 8.48 1.87 -11.74
C GLU A 471 8.31 3.01 -12.73
N GLY A 472 7.79 4.15 -12.25
CA GLY A 472 7.65 5.37 -13.03
C GLY A 472 6.65 5.34 -14.19
N LEU A 473 5.91 4.25 -14.38
CA LEU A 473 5.05 4.09 -15.56
C LEU A 473 3.56 4.24 -15.25
N GLN A 474 3.14 3.94 -14.02
CA GLN A 474 1.72 3.82 -13.69
C GLN A 474 1.26 4.73 -12.57
N TYR A 475 0.00 5.12 -12.65
CA TYR A 475 -0.75 5.71 -11.55
C TYR A 475 -2.11 5.06 -11.40
N GLY A 476 -2.46 4.77 -10.14
CA GLY A 476 -3.80 4.36 -9.72
C GLY A 476 -3.84 4.18 -8.22
N HIS A 477 -5.02 4.34 -7.63
CA HIS A 477 -5.24 4.03 -6.23
C HIS A 477 -5.65 2.56 -6.14
N THR A 478 -4.69 1.70 -5.92
CA THR A 478 -4.83 0.25 -6.08
C THR A 478 -5.42 -0.46 -4.85
N ASP A 479 -5.56 0.22 -3.71
CA ASP A 479 -6.19 -0.28 -2.48
C ASP A 479 -7.44 0.56 -2.12
N SER A 480 -8.45 0.57 -3.00
CA SER A 480 -9.48 1.60 -2.93
C SER A 480 -10.92 1.13 -2.76
N GLY A 481 -11.28 -0.02 -3.27
CA GLY A 481 -12.64 -0.57 -3.14
C GLY A 481 -12.62 -1.93 -2.47
N ILE A 482 -13.28 -2.07 -1.32
CA ILE A 482 -13.34 -3.34 -0.59
C ILE A 482 -14.73 -3.92 -0.75
N ILE A 483 -14.81 -5.18 -1.15
CA ILE A 483 -16.04 -5.96 -1.29
C ILE A 483 -16.02 -7.07 -0.25
N ASN A 484 -16.83 -6.95 0.79
CA ASN A 484 -17.03 -7.98 1.79
C ASN A 484 -17.90 -9.09 1.22
N VAL A 485 -17.28 -10.06 0.53
CA VAL A 485 -18.01 -11.14 -0.14
C VAL A 485 -18.65 -12.11 0.86
N ALA A 486 -18.09 -12.29 2.06
CA ALA A 486 -18.70 -13.08 3.12
C ALA A 486 -19.96 -12.40 3.67
N GLY A 487 -19.92 -11.09 3.87
CA GLY A 487 -21.09 -10.30 4.23
C GLY A 487 -22.16 -10.33 3.13
N ALA A 488 -21.76 -10.19 1.86
CA ALA A 488 -22.71 -10.29 0.74
C ALA A 488 -23.37 -11.68 0.66
N ALA A 489 -22.63 -12.76 0.90
CA ALA A 489 -23.21 -14.12 0.99
C ALA A 489 -24.20 -14.24 2.15
N LEU A 490 -23.91 -13.65 3.31
CA LEU A 490 -24.83 -13.58 4.43
C LEU A 490 -26.11 -12.82 4.05
N MET A 491 -26.02 -11.73 3.29
CA MET A 491 -27.20 -10.98 2.81
C MET A 491 -28.10 -11.82 1.92
N ALA A 492 -27.59 -12.79 1.16
CA ALA A 492 -28.41 -13.73 0.40
C ALA A 492 -29.18 -14.68 1.32
N VAL A 493 -28.60 -15.10 2.44
CA VAL A 493 -29.27 -15.95 3.45
C VAL A 493 -30.30 -15.21 4.25
N THR A 494 -30.04 -13.97 4.61
CA THR A 494 -30.91 -13.13 5.48
C THR A 494 -31.82 -12.19 4.69
N ASN A 495 -31.93 -12.38 3.38
CA ASN A 495 -32.73 -11.56 2.48
C ASN A 495 -32.41 -10.04 2.61
N GLY A 496 -31.12 -9.72 2.69
CA GLY A 496 -30.62 -8.33 2.75
C GLY A 496 -30.55 -7.69 4.14
N VAL A 497 -30.98 -8.40 5.20
CA VAL A 497 -30.98 -7.87 6.58
C VAL A 497 -29.72 -8.25 7.32
N MET A 498 -29.02 -7.27 7.90
CA MET A 498 -27.84 -7.51 8.75
C MET A 498 -28.30 -8.03 10.13
N PRO A 499 -27.72 -9.14 10.65
CA PRO A 499 -28.04 -9.62 12.00
C PRO A 499 -27.74 -8.59 13.10
N GLU A 500 -28.55 -8.59 14.17
CA GLU A 500 -28.44 -7.63 15.29
C GLU A 500 -27.14 -7.78 16.09
N GLU A 501 -26.56 -8.96 16.15
CA GLU A 501 -25.31 -9.26 16.88
C GLU A 501 -24.03 -8.77 16.17
N SER A 502 -24.16 -8.02 15.08
CA SER A 502 -23.02 -7.42 14.37
C SER A 502 -22.70 -6.03 14.91
N ASP A 503 -21.40 -5.68 15.00
CA ASP A 503 -20.95 -4.30 15.26
C ASP A 503 -21.07 -3.46 13.98
N ASN A 504 -22.33 -3.25 13.55
CA ASN A 504 -22.66 -2.59 12.30
C ASN A 504 -23.83 -1.61 12.50
N MET A 505 -23.72 -0.42 11.91
CA MET A 505 -24.80 0.59 11.99
C MET A 505 -26.13 0.15 11.34
N PHE A 506 -26.10 -0.90 10.54
CA PHE A 506 -27.27 -1.55 9.93
C PHE A 506 -27.73 -2.80 10.68
N ALA A 507 -27.22 -3.07 11.88
CA ALA A 507 -27.66 -4.18 12.70
C ALA A 507 -29.21 -4.19 12.84
N GLY A 508 -29.84 -5.32 12.56
CA GLY A 508 -31.31 -5.48 12.52
C GLY A 508 -32.03 -4.78 11.38
N LYS A 509 -31.34 -4.19 10.40
CA LYS A 509 -31.93 -3.41 9.32
C LYS A 509 -31.59 -3.96 7.94
N LEU A 510 -32.38 -3.60 6.93
CA LEU A 510 -32.08 -3.89 5.53
C LEU A 510 -30.82 -3.11 5.12
N LEU A 511 -29.74 -3.84 4.90
CA LEU A 511 -28.46 -3.29 4.44
C LEU A 511 -28.40 -3.21 2.91
N THR A 512 -28.74 -4.30 2.22
CA THR A 512 -28.70 -4.39 0.76
C THR A 512 -30.12 -4.37 0.16
N PHE A 513 -30.47 -5.37 -0.59
CA PHE A 513 -31.80 -5.55 -1.18
C PHE A 513 -32.34 -6.96 -0.91
N GLU A 514 -33.65 -7.13 -1.02
CA GLU A 514 -34.31 -8.42 -0.87
C GLU A 514 -34.05 -9.28 -2.11
N SER A 515 -33.15 -10.28 -1.99
CA SER A 515 -32.76 -11.19 -3.09
C SER A 515 -33.59 -12.46 -3.16
N GLY A 516 -34.50 -12.66 -2.24
CA GLY A 516 -35.40 -13.81 -2.13
C GLY A 516 -35.47 -14.32 -0.70
N ALA A 517 -36.68 -14.59 -0.21
CA ALA A 517 -36.87 -15.21 1.11
C ALA A 517 -36.18 -16.56 1.17
N PRO A 518 -35.55 -16.97 2.29
CA PRO A 518 -34.84 -18.26 2.39
C PRO A 518 -35.61 -19.46 1.89
N GLY A 519 -36.90 -19.60 2.23
CA GLY A 519 -37.76 -20.67 1.79
C GLY A 519 -38.18 -20.65 0.31
N SER A 520 -37.86 -19.60 -0.43
CA SER A 520 -38.20 -19.51 -1.85
C SER A 520 -37.24 -20.24 -2.78
N PHE A 521 -36.03 -20.56 -2.31
CA PHE A 521 -35.00 -21.23 -3.12
C PHE A 521 -35.21 -22.76 -3.17
N GLN A 522 -35.59 -23.25 -4.33
CA GLN A 522 -35.86 -24.68 -4.53
C GLN A 522 -34.61 -25.48 -4.95
N THR A 523 -33.58 -24.80 -5.46
CA THR A 523 -32.32 -25.40 -5.92
C THR A 523 -31.10 -24.60 -5.39
N PHE A 524 -29.96 -25.27 -5.30
CA PHE A 524 -28.72 -24.65 -4.94
C PHE A 524 -28.32 -23.54 -5.93
N GLU A 525 -28.54 -23.77 -7.22
CA GLU A 525 -28.20 -22.81 -8.28
C GLU A 525 -28.97 -21.49 -8.10
N ALA A 526 -30.27 -21.56 -7.79
CA ALA A 526 -31.09 -20.36 -7.55
C ALA A 526 -30.61 -19.58 -6.31
N PHE A 527 -30.22 -20.27 -5.24
CA PHE A 527 -29.58 -19.62 -4.07
C PHE A 527 -28.22 -19.03 -4.41
N TYR A 528 -27.39 -19.77 -5.15
CA TYR A 528 -26.06 -19.29 -5.52
C TYR A 528 -26.10 -18.08 -6.46
N ASP A 529 -27.12 -18.01 -7.33
CA ASP A 529 -27.38 -16.81 -8.15
C ASP A 529 -27.78 -15.61 -7.27
N ALA A 530 -28.53 -15.83 -6.18
CA ALA A 530 -28.82 -14.76 -5.22
C ALA A 530 -27.55 -14.28 -4.47
N VAL A 531 -26.62 -15.19 -4.13
CA VAL A 531 -25.29 -14.82 -3.57
C VAL A 531 -24.53 -13.95 -4.56
N LYS A 532 -24.45 -14.36 -5.83
CA LYS A 532 -23.80 -13.57 -6.89
C LYS A 532 -24.48 -12.21 -7.10
N ALA A 533 -25.80 -12.14 -7.00
CA ALA A 533 -26.55 -10.89 -7.12
C ALA A 533 -26.21 -9.91 -5.98
N GLN A 534 -26.06 -10.40 -4.75
CA GLN A 534 -25.66 -9.57 -3.60
C GLN A 534 -24.22 -9.07 -3.75
N ILE A 535 -23.28 -9.91 -4.20
CA ILE A 535 -21.89 -9.50 -4.48
C ILE A 535 -21.87 -8.49 -5.63
N LYS A 536 -22.65 -8.70 -6.69
CA LYS A 536 -22.73 -7.77 -7.83
C LYS A 536 -23.27 -6.40 -7.40
N TYR A 537 -24.26 -6.39 -6.52
CA TYR A 537 -24.77 -5.16 -5.93
C TYR A 537 -23.65 -4.39 -5.19
N ALA A 538 -22.85 -5.09 -4.37
CA ALA A 538 -21.72 -4.46 -3.68
C ALA A 538 -20.67 -3.90 -4.65
N ILE A 539 -20.37 -4.64 -5.74
CA ILE A 539 -19.45 -4.18 -6.80
C ILE A 539 -19.99 -2.92 -7.49
N ASP A 540 -21.28 -2.90 -7.87
CA ASP A 540 -21.89 -1.75 -8.56
C ASP A 540 -21.94 -0.50 -7.67
N GLU A 541 -22.22 -0.70 -6.39
CA GLU A 541 -22.24 0.39 -5.41
C GLU A 541 -20.83 0.97 -5.20
N ALA A 542 -19.80 0.11 -5.04
CA ALA A 542 -18.42 0.54 -4.96
C ALA A 542 -17.99 1.27 -6.24
N HIS A 543 -18.31 0.75 -7.42
CA HIS A 543 -17.98 1.36 -8.70
C HIS A 543 -18.55 2.78 -8.83
N ALA A 544 -19.83 2.97 -8.52
CA ALA A 544 -20.44 4.30 -8.58
C ALA A 544 -19.74 5.30 -7.65
N ASN A 545 -19.40 4.88 -6.44
CA ASN A 545 -18.70 5.71 -5.46
C ASN A 545 -17.27 6.02 -5.88
N LEU A 546 -16.55 5.04 -6.41
CA LEU A 546 -15.16 5.22 -6.88
C LEU A 546 -15.06 6.16 -8.08
N LEU A 547 -16.06 6.21 -8.97
CA LEU A 547 -16.11 7.20 -10.05
C LEU A 547 -16.14 8.62 -9.52
N ILE A 548 -16.91 8.88 -8.46
CA ILE A 548 -16.98 10.18 -7.79
C ILE A 548 -15.64 10.52 -7.14
N CYS A 549 -15.03 9.53 -6.44
CA CYS A 549 -13.72 9.71 -5.82
C CYS A 549 -12.64 10.08 -6.85
N GLU A 550 -12.56 9.38 -7.98
CA GLU A 550 -11.60 9.70 -9.04
C GLU A 550 -11.81 11.09 -9.64
N LYS A 551 -13.07 11.48 -9.83
CA LYS A 551 -13.39 12.84 -10.29
C LYS A 551 -12.87 13.89 -9.31
N LEU A 552 -13.15 13.74 -8.02
CA LEU A 552 -12.69 14.66 -6.99
C LEU A 552 -11.16 14.74 -6.91
N LEU A 553 -10.48 13.57 -6.99
CA LEU A 553 -9.02 13.54 -7.05
C LEU A 553 -8.47 14.33 -8.25
N ALA A 554 -9.00 14.07 -9.43
CA ALA A 554 -8.55 14.72 -10.66
C ALA A 554 -8.71 16.25 -10.62
N GLU A 555 -9.78 16.75 -9.97
CA GLU A 555 -10.11 18.17 -9.94
C GLU A 555 -9.47 18.94 -8.78
N GLN A 556 -9.19 18.28 -7.62
CA GLN A 556 -8.89 19.02 -6.40
C GLN A 556 -7.76 18.46 -5.53
N PHE A 557 -7.43 17.16 -5.64
CA PHE A 557 -6.48 16.50 -4.73
C PHE A 557 -5.25 15.96 -5.46
N ASN A 558 -4.67 16.79 -6.31
CA ASN A 558 -3.56 16.47 -7.20
C ASN A 558 -2.24 16.21 -6.45
N LEU A 559 -1.27 15.58 -7.16
CA LEU A 559 0.01 15.10 -6.64
C LEU A 559 1.18 15.60 -7.50
N PRO A 560 1.60 16.86 -7.39
CA PRO A 560 2.60 17.45 -8.29
C PRO A 560 3.95 16.75 -8.29
N THR A 561 4.51 16.39 -7.13
CA THR A 561 5.84 15.76 -7.04
C THR A 561 5.80 14.34 -7.59
N PHE A 562 4.76 13.57 -7.27
CA PHE A 562 4.60 12.24 -7.87
C PHE A 562 4.38 12.31 -9.37
N THR A 563 3.62 13.30 -9.83
CA THR A 563 3.33 13.52 -11.26
C THR A 563 4.59 13.70 -12.09
N VAL A 564 5.58 14.47 -11.63
CA VAL A 564 6.83 14.64 -12.40
C VAL A 564 7.67 13.38 -12.47
N LEU A 565 7.51 12.47 -11.52
CA LEU A 565 8.20 11.18 -11.45
C LEU A 565 7.47 10.06 -12.22
N LEU A 566 6.59 10.44 -13.15
CA LEU A 566 5.86 9.51 -14.02
C LEU A 566 6.09 9.82 -15.50
N GLU A 567 6.35 8.78 -16.27
CA GLU A 567 6.42 8.87 -17.74
C GLU A 567 5.05 9.29 -18.31
N GLY A 568 5.06 10.24 -19.22
CA GLY A 568 3.88 10.73 -19.92
C GLY A 568 3.20 11.96 -19.30
N ALA A 569 3.36 12.20 -18.00
CA ALA A 569 2.64 13.27 -17.31
C ALA A 569 3.05 14.68 -17.80
N LEU A 570 4.34 14.96 -17.89
CA LEU A 570 4.85 16.23 -18.44
C LEU A 570 4.51 16.39 -19.91
N GLU A 571 4.61 15.33 -20.72
CA GLU A 571 4.26 15.38 -22.15
C GLU A 571 2.80 15.70 -22.37
N LYS A 572 1.91 15.13 -21.58
CA LYS A 572 0.46 15.39 -21.65
C LYS A 572 0.08 16.73 -21.04
N GLY A 573 0.93 17.32 -20.16
CA GLY A 573 0.60 18.51 -19.37
C GLY A 573 -0.54 18.25 -18.40
N LYS A 574 -0.58 17.05 -17.78
CA LYS A 574 -1.65 16.60 -16.87
C LYS A 574 -1.11 15.97 -15.62
N ASP A 575 -1.74 16.29 -14.49
CA ASP A 575 -1.46 15.61 -13.21
C ASP A 575 -1.77 14.11 -13.29
N ALA A 576 -1.04 13.31 -12.52
CA ALA A 576 -1.24 11.87 -12.41
C ALA A 576 -2.70 11.53 -12.09
N THR A 577 -3.30 12.23 -11.15
CA THR A 577 -4.70 12.04 -10.72
C THR A 577 -5.71 12.32 -11.83
N ALA A 578 -5.34 13.15 -12.81
CA ALA A 578 -6.16 13.49 -13.98
C ALA A 578 -5.84 12.66 -15.23
N GLY A 579 -5.07 11.57 -15.11
CA GLY A 579 -4.73 10.69 -16.22
C GLY A 579 -3.40 11.01 -16.90
N GLY A 580 -2.50 11.73 -16.22
CA GLY A 580 -1.17 12.11 -16.74
C GLY A 580 -0.24 10.92 -17.01
N ALA A 581 -0.28 9.87 -16.19
CA ALA A 581 0.60 8.72 -16.31
C ALA A 581 0.53 8.03 -17.68
N LYS A 582 1.62 7.35 -18.06
CA LYS A 582 1.66 6.49 -19.26
C LYS A 582 0.61 5.39 -19.15
N VAL A 583 0.51 4.73 -17.99
CA VAL A 583 -0.46 3.68 -17.70
C VAL A 583 -1.33 4.13 -16.54
N ASN A 584 -2.65 4.19 -16.72
CA ASN A 584 -3.61 4.39 -15.66
C ASN A 584 -4.17 3.04 -15.23
N VAL A 585 -4.16 2.76 -13.92
CA VAL A 585 -4.59 1.48 -13.33
C VAL A 585 -5.58 1.71 -12.20
N GLY A 586 -6.32 0.66 -11.77
CA GLY A 586 -7.27 0.73 -10.68
C GLY A 586 -8.36 1.78 -10.89
N PRO A 587 -9.20 2.10 -9.95
CA PRO A 587 -9.31 1.51 -8.62
C PRO A 587 -9.53 0.01 -8.64
N THR A 588 -9.23 -0.61 -7.54
CA THR A 588 -9.35 -2.06 -7.40
C THR A 588 -10.61 -2.44 -6.66
N MET A 589 -11.26 -3.50 -7.10
CA MET A 589 -12.26 -4.23 -6.32
C MET A 589 -11.57 -5.38 -5.59
N ASN A 590 -11.45 -5.23 -4.28
CA ASN A 590 -10.66 -6.10 -3.43
C ASN A 590 -11.57 -6.99 -2.59
N MET A 591 -11.54 -8.30 -2.79
CA MET A 591 -12.36 -9.23 -2.01
C MET A 591 -11.86 -9.37 -0.57
N CYS A 592 -12.77 -9.28 0.40
CA CYS A 592 -12.54 -9.59 1.80
C CYS A 592 -13.41 -10.78 2.21
N GLY A 593 -12.83 -11.76 2.93
CA GLY A 593 -13.55 -12.92 3.43
C GLY A 593 -13.82 -14.02 2.40
N PHE A 594 -12.93 -14.18 1.41
CA PHE A 594 -13.11 -15.15 0.32
C PHE A 594 -13.31 -16.59 0.81
N GLY A 595 -12.39 -17.13 1.64
CA GLY A 595 -12.52 -18.48 2.18
C GLY A 595 -13.79 -18.67 3.04
N THR A 596 -14.14 -17.67 3.87
CA THR A 596 -15.37 -17.70 4.68
C THR A 596 -16.62 -17.76 3.79
N MET A 597 -16.63 -17.05 2.67
CA MET A 597 -17.75 -17.07 1.72
C MET A 597 -17.82 -18.44 1.01
N VAL A 598 -16.72 -18.99 0.50
CA VAL A 598 -16.68 -20.32 -0.14
C VAL A 598 -17.18 -21.39 0.81
N ASP A 599 -16.68 -21.40 2.04
CA ASP A 599 -17.10 -22.35 3.07
C ASP A 599 -18.59 -22.23 3.44
N SER A 600 -19.12 -20.99 3.46
CA SER A 600 -20.52 -20.73 3.74
C SER A 600 -21.42 -21.28 2.63
N VAL A 601 -21.05 -21.05 1.38
CA VAL A 601 -21.80 -21.57 0.22
C VAL A 601 -21.69 -23.09 0.14
N ALA A 602 -20.50 -23.68 0.40
CA ALA A 602 -20.30 -25.13 0.44
C ALA A 602 -21.14 -25.78 1.56
N ALA A 603 -21.19 -25.16 2.74
CA ALA A 603 -21.98 -25.65 3.87
C ALA A 603 -23.50 -25.67 3.53
N ILE A 604 -24.01 -24.59 2.94
CA ILE A 604 -25.40 -24.53 2.49
C ILE A 604 -25.66 -25.58 1.41
N LYS A 605 -24.83 -25.70 0.39
CA LYS A 605 -24.95 -26.70 -0.66
C LYS A 605 -25.05 -28.11 -0.07
N LYS A 606 -24.13 -28.45 0.86
CA LYS A 606 -24.05 -29.78 1.48
C LYS A 606 -25.23 -30.05 2.42
N VAL A 607 -25.43 -29.18 3.42
CA VAL A 607 -26.36 -29.44 4.54
C VAL A 607 -27.82 -29.24 4.14
N VAL A 608 -28.09 -28.19 3.31
CA VAL A 608 -29.48 -27.85 2.94
C VAL A 608 -29.93 -28.58 1.67
N PHE A 609 -29.16 -28.47 0.58
CA PHE A 609 -29.64 -28.94 -0.73
C PHE A 609 -29.32 -30.42 -1.01
N GLU A 610 -28.16 -30.93 -0.57
CA GLU A 610 -27.78 -32.34 -0.80
C GLU A 610 -28.28 -33.27 0.33
N ASP A 611 -27.82 -33.03 1.57
CA ASP A 611 -28.13 -33.90 2.70
C ASP A 611 -29.55 -33.65 3.24
N ARG A 612 -30.13 -32.48 2.99
CA ARG A 612 -31.43 -32.04 3.51
C ARG A 612 -31.52 -32.20 5.04
N ALA A 613 -30.41 -31.93 5.72
CA ALA A 613 -30.27 -32.04 7.17
C ALA A 613 -30.73 -30.81 7.93
N ALA A 614 -31.04 -29.73 7.20
CA ALA A 614 -31.68 -28.49 7.66
C ALA A 614 -32.33 -27.77 6.46
N THR A 615 -33.21 -26.81 6.74
CA THR A 615 -33.75 -25.89 5.73
C THR A 615 -32.94 -24.59 5.68
N LEU A 616 -33.07 -23.82 4.60
CA LEU A 616 -32.40 -22.55 4.51
C LEU A 616 -32.99 -21.52 5.49
N GLU A 617 -34.27 -21.64 5.84
CA GLU A 617 -34.91 -20.85 6.90
C GLU A 617 -34.28 -21.11 8.28
N GLU A 618 -33.98 -22.40 8.59
CA GLU A 618 -33.29 -22.75 9.84
C GLU A 618 -31.85 -22.17 9.86
N VAL A 619 -31.11 -22.22 8.74
CA VAL A 619 -29.80 -21.61 8.64
C VAL A 619 -29.89 -20.09 8.79
N CYS A 620 -30.87 -19.43 8.17
CA CYS A 620 -31.13 -18.02 8.33
C CYS A 620 -31.41 -17.67 9.81
N ALA A 621 -32.33 -18.38 10.46
CA ALA A 621 -32.64 -18.15 11.87
C ALA A 621 -31.43 -18.37 12.78
N ALA A 622 -30.61 -19.36 12.50
CA ALA A 622 -29.38 -19.64 13.23
C ALA A 622 -28.35 -18.48 13.09
N CYS A 623 -28.15 -17.98 11.88
CA CYS A 623 -27.27 -16.82 11.62
C CYS A 623 -27.80 -15.55 12.30
N MET A 624 -29.10 -15.30 12.24
CA MET A 624 -29.76 -14.14 12.87
C MET A 624 -29.65 -14.17 14.40
N GLN A 625 -29.51 -15.34 15.02
CA GLN A 625 -29.39 -15.54 16.46
C GLN A 625 -27.96 -15.90 16.91
N ASN A 626 -26.96 -15.67 16.06
CA ASN A 626 -25.56 -16.00 16.35
C ASN A 626 -25.39 -17.46 16.83
N PHE A 627 -26.16 -18.38 16.25
CA PHE A 627 -26.26 -19.83 16.56
C PHE A 627 -26.72 -20.16 17.99
N VAL A 628 -27.22 -19.22 18.76
CA VAL A 628 -27.77 -19.50 20.10
C VAL A 628 -29.05 -20.37 19.94
N GLY A 629 -29.01 -21.56 20.51
CA GLY A 629 -30.07 -22.57 20.35
C GLY A 629 -30.00 -23.38 19.05
N TYR A 630 -28.95 -23.18 18.24
CA TYR A 630 -28.71 -23.93 16.98
C TYR A 630 -27.33 -24.61 16.96
N GLU A 631 -26.79 -25.00 18.11
CA GLU A 631 -25.42 -25.52 18.27
C GLU A 631 -25.23 -26.82 17.44
N ASP A 632 -26.22 -27.68 17.37
CA ASP A 632 -26.19 -28.91 16.54
C ASP A 632 -26.14 -28.58 15.04
N LEU A 633 -26.90 -27.56 14.60
CA LEU A 633 -26.88 -27.10 13.22
C LEU A 633 -25.52 -26.47 12.91
N ARG A 634 -24.98 -25.66 13.81
CA ARG A 634 -23.65 -25.09 13.67
C ARG A 634 -22.58 -26.16 13.48
N THR A 635 -22.64 -27.26 14.28
CA THR A 635 -21.72 -28.38 14.16
C THR A 635 -21.81 -29.06 12.78
N LYS A 636 -23.02 -29.23 12.24
CA LYS A 636 -23.21 -29.79 10.89
C LYS A 636 -22.63 -28.89 9.80
N LEU A 637 -22.85 -27.58 9.90
CA LEU A 637 -22.32 -26.60 8.95
C LEU A 637 -20.79 -26.51 9.00
N GLN A 638 -20.19 -26.61 10.20
CA GLN A 638 -18.75 -26.67 10.38
C GLN A 638 -18.12 -27.94 9.82
N ALA A 639 -18.84 -29.07 9.83
CA ALA A 639 -18.38 -30.35 9.30
C ALA A 639 -18.49 -30.48 7.76
N ALA A 640 -19.14 -29.52 7.07
CA ALA A 640 -19.23 -29.51 5.61
C ALA A 640 -17.82 -29.32 4.97
N PRO A 641 -17.64 -29.74 3.69
CA PRO A 641 -16.38 -29.55 2.98
C PRO A 641 -15.87 -28.10 3.04
N LYS A 642 -14.54 -27.94 3.17
CA LYS A 642 -13.88 -26.65 3.35
C LYS A 642 -12.83 -26.42 2.27
N TYR A 643 -12.74 -25.18 1.81
CA TYR A 643 -11.69 -24.68 0.95
C TYR A 643 -10.31 -24.75 1.65
N GLY A 644 -9.27 -25.09 0.90
CA GLY A 644 -7.92 -25.25 1.43
C GLY A 644 -7.54 -26.69 1.84
N ASN A 645 -8.38 -27.70 1.49
CA ASN A 645 -8.16 -29.10 1.84
C ASN A 645 -7.99 -30.05 0.62
N ASP A 646 -7.78 -29.51 -0.59
CA ASP A 646 -7.79 -30.26 -1.86
C ASP A 646 -9.10 -31.03 -2.08
N ASP A 647 -10.22 -30.40 -1.68
CA ASP A 647 -11.56 -30.94 -1.82
C ASP A 647 -12.29 -30.24 -2.98
N ASP A 648 -12.51 -30.99 -4.07
CA ASP A 648 -13.15 -30.45 -5.29
C ASP A 648 -14.56 -29.91 -5.04
N PHE A 649 -15.24 -30.32 -3.98
CA PHE A 649 -16.58 -29.84 -3.64
C PHE A 649 -16.54 -28.34 -3.28
N ALA A 650 -15.61 -27.93 -2.45
CA ALA A 650 -15.40 -26.51 -2.05
C ALA A 650 -14.58 -25.75 -3.09
N ASP A 651 -13.51 -26.38 -3.62
CA ASP A 651 -12.60 -25.75 -4.56
C ASP A 651 -13.26 -25.37 -5.89
N ALA A 652 -14.27 -26.12 -6.35
CA ALA A 652 -15.04 -25.78 -7.54
C ALA A 652 -15.87 -24.49 -7.34
N ILE A 653 -16.41 -24.28 -6.13
CA ILE A 653 -17.13 -23.04 -5.77
C ILE A 653 -16.14 -21.88 -5.75
N ALA A 654 -14.95 -22.10 -5.15
CA ALA A 654 -13.88 -21.10 -5.12
C ALA A 654 -13.47 -20.67 -6.53
N ALA A 655 -13.17 -21.62 -7.42
CA ALA A 655 -12.74 -21.35 -8.79
C ALA A 655 -13.84 -20.65 -9.63
N ASP A 656 -15.11 -21.04 -9.47
CA ASP A 656 -16.24 -20.41 -10.17
C ASP A 656 -16.43 -18.95 -9.73
N LEU A 657 -16.45 -18.68 -8.41
CA LEU A 657 -16.60 -17.33 -7.91
C LEU A 657 -15.40 -16.45 -8.27
N TRP A 658 -14.18 -16.98 -8.17
CA TRP A 658 -12.96 -16.29 -8.56
C TRP A 658 -13.02 -15.77 -9.99
N LYS A 659 -13.34 -16.66 -10.93
CA LYS A 659 -13.50 -16.30 -12.34
C LYS A 659 -14.66 -15.35 -12.57
N TRP A 660 -15.80 -15.56 -11.91
CA TRP A 660 -16.97 -14.71 -12.07
C TRP A 660 -16.72 -13.29 -11.55
N PHE A 661 -16.08 -13.16 -10.38
CA PHE A 661 -15.79 -11.84 -9.77
C PHE A 661 -14.85 -10.99 -10.65
N SER A 662 -13.72 -11.56 -11.10
CA SER A 662 -12.81 -10.87 -12.00
C SER A 662 -13.49 -10.43 -13.31
N THR A 663 -14.38 -11.29 -13.87
CA THR A 663 -15.16 -10.95 -15.07
C THR A 663 -16.10 -9.78 -14.82
N CYS A 664 -16.69 -9.66 -13.64
CA CYS A 664 -17.57 -8.56 -13.28
C CYS A 664 -16.82 -7.23 -13.07
N THR A 665 -15.65 -7.29 -12.47
CA THR A 665 -14.89 -6.10 -12.08
C THR A 665 -14.09 -5.50 -13.23
N MET A 666 -13.35 -6.30 -13.98
CA MET A 666 -12.44 -5.85 -15.04
C MET A 666 -13.11 -5.26 -16.28
N ARG A 667 -14.43 -5.17 -16.31
CA ARG A 667 -15.21 -4.50 -17.38
C ARG A 667 -15.77 -3.15 -16.98
N LEU A 668 -15.56 -2.76 -15.73
CA LEU A 668 -16.07 -1.51 -15.18
C LEU A 668 -15.15 -0.35 -15.57
N LYS A 669 -15.62 0.51 -16.45
CA LYS A 669 -14.84 1.66 -16.92
C LYS A 669 -14.76 2.75 -15.84
N MET A 670 -13.57 3.29 -15.64
CA MET A 670 -13.29 4.31 -14.64
C MET A 670 -13.18 5.71 -15.23
N TYR A 671 -13.19 6.73 -14.36
CA TYR A 671 -13.23 8.15 -14.74
C TYR A 671 -12.05 8.57 -15.64
N ARG A 672 -10.84 8.10 -15.37
CA ARG A 672 -9.64 8.39 -16.17
C ARG A 672 -9.56 7.63 -17.49
N GLY A 673 -10.59 6.85 -17.87
CA GLY A 673 -10.69 6.12 -19.12
C GLY A 673 -10.09 4.71 -19.15
N HIS A 674 -9.66 4.19 -18.02
CA HIS A 674 -9.20 2.81 -17.78
C HIS A 674 -10.31 1.97 -17.15
N TYR A 675 -9.99 0.76 -16.67
CA TYR A 675 -10.94 -0.16 -16.05
C TYR A 675 -10.53 -0.50 -14.62
N CYS A 676 -11.47 -1.01 -13.81
CA CYS A 676 -11.17 -1.57 -12.50
C CYS A 676 -10.26 -2.79 -12.63
N ASP A 677 -9.45 -2.99 -11.60
CA ASP A 677 -8.70 -4.21 -11.37
C ASP A 677 -9.42 -5.10 -10.33
N ALA A 678 -9.13 -6.39 -10.31
CA ALA A 678 -9.54 -7.33 -9.28
C ALA A 678 -8.36 -7.70 -8.38
N ALA A 679 -8.61 -7.86 -7.08
CA ALA A 679 -7.62 -8.31 -6.10
C ALA A 679 -8.21 -9.13 -4.96
N VAL A 680 -7.35 -9.89 -4.27
CA VAL A 680 -7.63 -10.55 -2.99
C VAL A 680 -6.41 -10.38 -2.09
N GLN A 681 -6.33 -9.25 -1.38
CA GLN A 681 -5.12 -8.84 -0.66
C GLN A 681 -5.39 -8.25 0.74
N MET A 682 -6.59 -8.41 1.27
CA MET A 682 -6.98 -7.85 2.57
C MET A 682 -6.33 -8.60 3.74
N VAL A 683 -5.11 -8.23 4.09
CA VAL A 683 -4.29 -8.91 5.12
C VAL A 683 -4.70 -8.63 6.57
N GLN A 684 -5.35 -7.51 6.83
CA GLN A 684 -5.70 -7.05 8.18
C GLN A 684 -7.18 -6.68 8.29
N SER A 685 -7.77 -6.19 7.22
CA SER A 685 -9.16 -5.72 7.18
C SER A 685 -10.17 -6.82 7.48
N ASN A 686 -9.80 -8.10 7.30
CA ASN A 686 -10.62 -9.25 7.65
C ASN A 686 -11.04 -9.25 9.14
N VAL A 687 -10.25 -8.66 10.04
CA VAL A 687 -10.58 -8.49 11.46
C VAL A 687 -11.70 -7.46 11.62
N GLY A 688 -11.52 -6.26 11.08
CA GLY A 688 -12.51 -5.18 11.14
C GLY A 688 -13.83 -5.53 10.45
N TYR A 689 -13.75 -6.07 9.21
CA TYR A 689 -14.97 -6.52 8.51
C TYR A 689 -15.62 -7.74 9.20
N GLY A 690 -14.84 -8.56 9.89
CA GLY A 690 -15.36 -9.64 10.72
C GLY A 690 -16.18 -9.12 11.90
N ALA A 691 -15.71 -8.07 12.58
CA ALA A 691 -16.43 -7.39 13.65
C ALA A 691 -17.80 -6.87 13.18
N MET A 692 -17.83 -6.28 11.97
CA MET A 692 -19.03 -5.70 11.37
C MET A 692 -19.96 -6.73 10.70
N THR A 693 -19.57 -8.01 10.59
CA THR A 693 -20.32 -9.05 9.91
C THR A 693 -20.97 -9.99 10.94
N GLY A 694 -22.28 -10.21 10.84
CA GLY A 694 -23.01 -11.18 11.63
C GLY A 694 -22.51 -12.62 11.45
N ALA A 695 -23.07 -13.57 12.17
CA ALA A 695 -22.71 -14.99 12.05
C ALA A 695 -22.92 -15.49 10.62
N THR A 696 -21.99 -16.32 10.13
CA THR A 696 -22.00 -16.80 8.74
C THR A 696 -22.30 -18.31 8.63
N PRO A 697 -22.86 -18.79 7.51
CA PRO A 697 -23.33 -20.17 7.35
C PRO A 697 -22.25 -21.26 7.48
N ASN A 698 -20.96 -20.92 7.40
CA ASN A 698 -19.89 -21.87 7.70
C ASN A 698 -19.72 -22.17 9.20
N GLY A 699 -20.57 -21.59 10.07
CA GLY A 699 -20.54 -21.75 11.52
C GLY A 699 -19.67 -20.71 12.26
N ARG A 700 -19.17 -19.65 11.58
CA ARG A 700 -18.47 -18.52 12.18
C ARG A 700 -19.45 -17.68 12.99
N LEU A 701 -19.07 -17.32 14.22
CA LEU A 701 -19.86 -16.43 15.08
C LEU A 701 -19.71 -14.96 14.66
N ALA A 702 -20.68 -14.13 14.98
CA ALA A 702 -20.62 -12.69 14.81
C ALA A 702 -19.38 -12.11 15.52
N GLY A 703 -18.76 -11.10 14.96
CA GLY A 703 -17.59 -10.44 15.54
C GLY A 703 -16.24 -11.16 15.35
N MET A 704 -16.24 -12.43 14.97
CA MET A 704 -14.99 -13.15 14.71
C MET A 704 -14.37 -12.69 13.37
N PRO A 705 -13.04 -12.76 13.20
CA PRO A 705 -12.39 -12.42 11.92
C PRO A 705 -12.96 -13.25 10.76
N LEU A 706 -13.04 -12.64 9.57
CA LEU A 706 -13.23 -13.34 8.31
C LEU A 706 -11.93 -14.01 7.88
N SER A 707 -11.96 -14.89 6.87
CA SER A 707 -10.73 -15.36 6.23
C SER A 707 -9.95 -14.20 5.65
N ASP A 708 -8.62 -14.22 5.82
CA ASP A 708 -7.73 -13.24 5.26
C ASP A 708 -7.35 -13.59 3.83
N THR A 709 -7.14 -12.58 3.01
CA THR A 709 -6.64 -12.75 1.64
C THR A 709 -7.34 -13.86 0.85
N MET A 710 -6.60 -14.66 0.08
CA MET A 710 -7.09 -15.88 -0.58
C MET A 710 -7.00 -17.14 0.30
N SER A 711 -6.58 -16.99 1.55
CA SER A 711 -6.38 -18.10 2.48
C SER A 711 -7.71 -18.80 2.83
N ALA A 712 -7.61 -20.04 3.30
CA ALA A 712 -8.74 -20.75 3.90
C ALA A 712 -9.28 -20.01 5.13
N THR A 713 -10.50 -20.33 5.54
CA THR A 713 -10.99 -19.89 6.86
C THR A 713 -10.02 -20.37 7.94
N GLN A 714 -9.75 -19.54 8.95
CA GLN A 714 -8.79 -19.83 10.01
C GLN A 714 -9.05 -21.21 10.61
N GLN A 715 -8.02 -22.05 10.65
CA GLN A 715 -8.04 -23.43 11.17
C GLN A 715 -8.93 -24.42 10.37
N ALA A 716 -9.41 -24.06 9.17
CA ALA A 716 -10.20 -24.94 8.33
C ALA A 716 -9.35 -25.82 7.40
N ASP A 717 -8.11 -25.45 7.13
CA ASP A 717 -7.12 -26.15 6.28
C ASP A 717 -6.43 -27.32 7.04
N THR A 718 -7.21 -28.30 7.43
CA THR A 718 -6.78 -29.41 8.33
C THR A 718 -5.98 -30.51 7.63
N HIS A 719 -5.92 -30.52 6.29
CA HIS A 719 -5.21 -31.55 5.51
C HIS A 719 -3.73 -31.18 5.22
N GLY A 720 -3.25 -30.10 5.84
CA GLY A 720 -1.86 -29.66 5.78
C GLY A 720 -1.51 -28.78 4.56
N PRO A 721 -0.30 -28.19 4.54
CA PRO A 721 0.07 -27.14 3.61
C PRO A 721 0.07 -27.60 2.15
N THR A 722 0.36 -28.87 1.86
CA THR A 722 0.34 -29.40 0.48
C THR A 722 -1.09 -29.44 -0.08
N ALA A 723 -2.08 -29.81 0.72
CA ALA A 723 -3.49 -29.81 0.32
C ALA A 723 -3.97 -28.37 0.10
N ALA A 724 -3.62 -27.46 1.02
CA ALA A 724 -3.91 -26.03 0.88
C ALA A 724 -3.32 -25.46 -0.43
N ALA A 725 -2.04 -25.71 -0.71
CA ALA A 725 -1.38 -25.28 -1.96
C ALA A 725 -2.07 -25.83 -3.22
N ARG A 726 -2.59 -27.09 -3.18
CA ARG A 726 -3.34 -27.65 -4.30
C ARG A 726 -4.70 -26.98 -4.51
N SER A 727 -5.45 -26.69 -3.44
CA SER A 727 -6.68 -25.90 -3.53
C SER A 727 -6.42 -24.56 -4.17
N TYR A 728 -5.40 -23.82 -3.70
CA TYR A 728 -5.03 -22.51 -4.22
C TYR A 728 -4.59 -22.60 -5.67
N GLY A 729 -3.84 -23.63 -6.06
CA GLY A 729 -3.38 -23.84 -7.44
C GLY A 729 -4.49 -24.08 -8.48
N LYS A 730 -5.75 -24.25 -8.05
CA LYS A 730 -6.92 -24.36 -8.95
C LYS A 730 -7.47 -22.99 -9.38
N LEU A 731 -6.98 -21.88 -8.78
CA LEU A 731 -7.44 -20.53 -9.07
C LEU A 731 -6.70 -19.91 -10.26
N ASP A 732 -7.39 -19.09 -11.05
CA ASP A 732 -6.82 -18.35 -12.19
C ASP A 732 -6.19 -17.03 -11.72
N PHE A 733 -4.95 -17.07 -11.28
CA PHE A 733 -4.24 -15.91 -10.74
C PHE A 733 -4.07 -14.75 -11.74
N PRO A 734 -3.72 -14.94 -13.03
CA PRO A 734 -3.57 -13.84 -13.97
C PRO A 734 -4.81 -12.97 -14.12
N ALA A 735 -6.01 -13.52 -13.85
CA ALA A 735 -7.27 -12.78 -13.88
C ALA A 735 -7.40 -11.74 -12.75
N TYR A 736 -6.50 -11.78 -11.76
CA TYR A 736 -6.47 -10.81 -10.64
C TYR A 736 -5.32 -9.84 -10.80
N THR A 737 -5.49 -8.93 -11.71
CA THR A 737 -4.44 -8.03 -12.21
C THR A 737 -3.87 -7.07 -11.16
N ASN A 738 -4.52 -6.93 -10.00
CA ASN A 738 -3.98 -6.15 -8.90
C ASN A 738 -3.51 -6.99 -7.71
N GLY A 739 -3.25 -8.28 -7.93
CA GLY A 739 -2.53 -9.11 -6.98
C GLY A 739 -3.39 -9.99 -6.10
N THR A 740 -2.74 -11.02 -5.60
CA THR A 740 -3.28 -11.99 -4.65
C THR A 740 -2.22 -12.31 -3.61
N LEU A 741 -2.64 -12.58 -2.39
CA LEU A 741 -1.76 -12.92 -1.29
C LEU A 741 -2.21 -14.21 -0.61
N LEU A 742 -1.25 -15.01 -0.19
CA LEU A 742 -1.42 -16.17 0.66
C LEU A 742 -0.61 -15.99 1.94
N ASN A 743 -1.27 -16.00 3.09
CA ASN A 743 -0.61 -16.11 4.38
C ASN A 743 -0.49 -17.58 4.79
N MET A 744 0.71 -18.02 5.11
CA MET A 744 1.00 -19.35 5.64
C MET A 744 1.72 -19.23 6.98
N TRP A 745 1.25 -19.95 7.97
CA TRP A 745 1.90 -20.08 9.27
C TRP A 745 2.71 -21.38 9.30
N ILE A 746 4.01 -21.25 9.47
CA ILE A 746 4.94 -22.38 9.63
C ILE A 746 5.61 -22.21 10.99
N SER A 747 5.63 -23.27 11.81
CA SER A 747 6.29 -23.17 13.11
C SER A 747 7.81 -23.03 12.95
N GLN A 748 8.44 -22.27 13.83
CA GLN A 748 9.89 -22.06 13.80
C GLN A 748 10.66 -23.38 13.95
N SER A 749 10.14 -24.34 14.73
CA SER A 749 10.74 -25.66 14.87
C SER A 749 10.76 -26.43 13.55
N GLU A 750 9.70 -26.35 12.75
CA GLU A 750 9.65 -27.03 11.43
C GLU A 750 10.63 -26.40 10.43
N LEU A 751 10.86 -25.09 10.49
CA LEU A 751 11.85 -24.40 9.65
C LEU A 751 13.29 -24.75 10.01
N ILE A 752 13.57 -24.98 11.30
CA ILE A 752 14.93 -25.25 11.80
C ILE A 752 15.29 -26.75 11.71
N GLU A 753 14.34 -27.67 11.95
CA GLU A 753 14.61 -29.10 11.97
C GLU A 753 14.81 -29.72 10.59
N GLN A 754 14.42 -29.03 9.51
CA GLN A 754 14.58 -29.50 8.14
C GLN A 754 15.73 -28.81 7.38
N SER A 755 16.45 -27.88 7.97
CA SER A 755 17.62 -27.22 7.43
C SER A 755 18.92 -27.95 7.85
#